data_11922feb3c391ff86aa8f9e611b99a37
#
_entry.id   11922feb3c391ff86aa8f9e611b99a37
#
_cell.length_a   1.000
_cell.length_b   1.000
_cell.length_c   1.000
_cell.angle_alpha   90.00
_cell.angle_beta   90.00
_cell.angle_gamma   90.00
#
_symmetry.space_group_name_H-M   'P 1'
#
loop_
_entity.id
_entity.type
_entity.pdbx_description
1 polymer ?
#
loop_
_entity_poly.entity_id
_entity_poly.type
_entity_poly.pdbx_seq_one_letter_code
_entity_poly.pdbx_strand_id
1 'polypeptide(L)'
;MKVVLSDEELTSIYQKLVEMEYEKLEKFDYNFNDPRTFLTTNDILTIGANVSVSDLVLKGLIVPFREGLYRTTHFDLIYRLVQIRNLEHQRPIPLEFKIVLKKELVPDFGRYEINTVLPEIIKSSYKDIIIKCLIASLRRAGYEGLSSYQFPIVRELLYGSYKNVAIVAPTASGKTLTFLIPLLARSIERIALGKSGIACLLIYPRKALERDQLQSLLKLVDVINTELRANGKEVITLGIDDSDTPRERDVEDGDSFRKLRCVNCEGELVIRLRRGKSLVVCRNCLKEYAYIIPTKDEIWRTKPTMLITNMWIIYRRLLSSRSVNLFNDVDFVVIDEAHVYTHFLGGHISYILRMLRFVASRRGRTPIFVFSSATIPNPMEFIAAIAGIDKDELFYIDFQKTLEKAPGRKPSRILLYLYLLPHPSKDVETLTEALILAITLWCHKNAMKGITFIDSISEINTMMDYIHTTILGIREGREVTDHLFRTEQSPYNDYCWITLAPKRSYDSPSVFKDFVLNRYKQSIGMHYGGLSLERRAEIESDFIKGQKRMLLSTSTLELGIDLSDVAVILQHKLPLTPEGVVQRVGRAGRNPTCYRVALGVIVLPTLPLSTLYMFDERLRETLESVSSLPPLRIGEVSHNIRLQHTLSLLLLKRALKNKPTHIDIDIEGIRTDRDVIDCLKEIRTDLEDLFDFNKSVNLFEEETLKDSIHKLVELIDPLLRGLSKVGEGVTRGGAYNQIDSIKAEMESGLEQAREIEDIANELNEVISSIDVFPSEIKKRLSQLVESITLIYSKLLDLRSLIKWVIESKESYLIDEWLRENLNVFKEAINRLPTSDETIEMSLRLLQTANERCGFPAFRMKYRVDLNEIMRKLGELGEKLGNKESGFIKFLDKFSP
;
A
#
# COMPACT_ATOMS: atom_id res chain seq x y z
N MET A 1 44.24 24.45 13.49
CA MET A 1 43.10 23.68 13.97
C MET A 1 42.15 23.48 12.79
N LYS A 2 42.01 22.28 12.23
CA LYS A 2 40.96 22.03 11.24
C LYS A 2 39.61 22.14 11.97
N VAL A 3 38.78 23.11 11.59
CA VAL A 3 37.41 23.22 12.11
C VAL A 3 36.65 22.03 11.54
N VAL A 4 36.25 21.09 12.37
CA VAL A 4 35.37 19.98 11.97
C VAL A 4 33.99 20.56 11.89
N LEU A 5 33.47 20.73 10.66
CA LEU A 5 32.10 21.18 10.41
C LEU A 5 31.11 20.13 10.88
N SER A 6 30.03 20.55 11.53
CA SER A 6 28.91 19.68 11.90
C SER A 6 28.12 19.23 10.66
N ASP A 7 27.39 18.15 10.77
CA ASP A 7 26.56 17.63 9.67
C ASP A 7 25.48 18.64 9.23
N GLU A 8 24.98 19.47 10.14
CA GLU A 8 24.04 20.54 9.82
C GLU A 8 24.69 21.69 9.06
N GLU A 9 25.93 22.06 9.41
CA GLU A 9 26.68 23.07 8.69
C GLU A 9 27.02 22.59 7.28
N LEU A 10 27.45 21.34 7.13
CA LEU A 10 27.66 20.71 5.83
C LEU A 10 26.40 20.65 4.97
N THR A 11 25.28 20.31 5.58
CA THR A 11 23.97 20.31 4.90
C THR A 11 23.63 21.70 4.36
N SER A 12 23.82 22.74 5.20
CA SER A 12 23.57 24.13 4.79
C SER A 12 24.49 24.60 3.67
N ILE A 13 25.76 24.24 3.74
CA ILE A 13 26.76 24.57 2.71
C ILE A 13 26.39 23.87 1.39
N TYR A 14 26.09 22.58 1.45
CA TYR A 14 25.77 21.80 0.26
C TYR A 14 24.50 22.29 -0.43
N GLN A 15 23.46 22.60 0.34
CA GLN A 15 22.23 23.19 -0.21
C GLN A 15 22.49 24.50 -0.94
N LYS A 16 23.29 25.39 -0.38
CA LYS A 16 23.67 26.65 -1.05
C LYS A 16 24.47 26.42 -2.34
N LEU A 17 25.36 25.41 -2.37
CA LEU A 17 26.10 25.05 -3.58
C LEU A 17 25.14 24.53 -4.68
N VAL A 18 24.16 23.71 -4.30
CA VAL A 18 23.14 23.19 -5.23
C VAL A 18 22.27 24.33 -5.77
N GLU A 19 21.80 25.24 -4.92
CA GLU A 19 21.04 26.43 -5.34
C GLU A 19 21.86 27.30 -6.31
N MET A 20 23.09 27.60 -5.99
CA MET A 20 24.00 28.43 -6.83
C MET A 20 24.28 27.76 -8.19
N GLU A 21 24.50 26.45 -8.22
CA GLU A 21 24.72 25.73 -9.48
C GLU A 21 23.44 25.68 -10.32
N TYR A 22 22.27 25.53 -9.69
CA TYR A 22 20.97 25.61 -10.36
C TYR A 22 20.75 26.96 -11.04
N GLU A 23 20.97 28.07 -10.32
CA GLU A 23 20.85 29.45 -10.86
C GLU A 23 21.79 29.69 -12.04
N LYS A 24 23.02 29.17 -11.97
CA LYS A 24 23.96 29.23 -13.10
C LYS A 24 23.46 28.41 -14.31
N LEU A 25 22.97 27.20 -14.08
CA LEU A 25 22.44 26.35 -15.15
C LEU A 25 21.20 26.97 -15.79
N GLU A 26 20.27 27.50 -15.00
CA GLU A 26 19.06 28.17 -15.48
C GLU A 26 19.41 29.40 -16.34
N LYS A 27 20.38 30.23 -15.92
CA LYS A 27 20.82 31.40 -16.66
C LYS A 27 21.42 31.09 -18.02
N PHE A 28 21.96 29.89 -18.23
CA PHE A 28 22.57 29.45 -19.47
C PHE A 28 21.79 28.29 -20.12
N ASP A 29 20.46 28.30 -20.00
CA ASP A 29 19.54 27.35 -20.63
C ASP A 29 19.93 25.88 -20.41
N TYR A 30 20.40 25.57 -19.22
CA TYR A 30 20.87 24.23 -18.82
C TYR A 30 21.92 23.63 -19.75
N ASN A 31 22.77 24.46 -20.38
CA ASN A 31 23.91 24.00 -21.15
C ASN A 31 25.03 23.49 -20.24
N PHE A 32 24.99 22.21 -19.88
CA PHE A 32 25.97 21.57 -19.01
C PHE A 32 27.44 21.62 -19.53
N ASN A 33 27.64 21.91 -20.78
CA ASN A 33 28.99 22.02 -21.37
C ASN A 33 29.56 23.44 -21.30
N ASP A 34 28.77 24.44 -20.96
CA ASP A 34 29.24 25.82 -20.81
C ASP A 34 30.04 25.97 -19.51
N PRO A 35 31.31 26.41 -19.58
CA PRO A 35 32.15 26.60 -18.39
C PRO A 35 31.55 27.50 -17.31
N ARG A 36 30.67 28.44 -17.68
CA ARG A 36 29.99 29.36 -16.77
C ARG A 36 28.95 28.71 -15.87
N THR A 37 28.47 27.50 -16.22
CA THR A 37 27.52 26.74 -15.42
C THR A 37 28.18 25.98 -14.28
N PHE A 38 29.48 25.90 -14.25
CA PHE A 38 30.20 25.22 -13.16
C PHE A 38 30.37 26.12 -11.95
N LEU A 39 30.56 25.50 -10.79
CA LEU A 39 31.00 26.15 -9.59
C LEU A 39 32.53 26.40 -9.69
N THR A 40 32.97 27.62 -9.42
CA THR A 40 34.37 27.95 -9.32
C THR A 40 34.88 27.87 -7.86
N THR A 41 36.18 27.82 -7.69
CA THR A 41 36.77 27.90 -6.36
C THR A 41 36.30 29.15 -5.59
N ASN A 42 36.13 30.29 -6.28
CA ASN A 42 35.64 31.52 -5.66
C ASN A 42 34.18 31.38 -5.20
N ASP A 43 33.30 30.74 -5.99
CA ASP A 43 31.91 30.49 -5.61
C ASP A 43 31.85 29.69 -4.29
N ILE A 44 32.73 28.69 -4.16
CA ILE A 44 32.77 27.83 -2.97
C ILE A 44 33.25 28.62 -1.74
N LEU A 45 34.26 29.44 -1.90
CA LEU A 45 34.82 30.26 -0.83
C LEU A 45 33.86 31.37 -0.34
N THR A 46 32.94 31.85 -1.21
CA THR A 46 31.93 32.86 -0.82
C THR A 46 30.88 32.32 0.14
N ILE A 47 30.67 31.00 0.18
CA ILE A 47 29.65 30.38 1.04
C ILE A 47 30.09 30.35 2.52
N GLY A 48 31.39 30.27 2.78
CA GLY A 48 31.92 30.30 4.14
C GLY A 48 33.43 30.31 4.16
N ALA A 49 34.02 31.23 4.92
CA ALA A 49 35.47 31.41 5.01
C ALA A 49 36.26 30.19 5.54
N ASN A 50 35.59 29.25 6.16
CA ASN A 50 36.19 28.04 6.76
C ASN A 50 35.96 26.76 5.90
N VAL A 51 35.47 26.89 4.67
CA VAL A 51 35.16 25.72 3.82
C VAL A 51 36.37 25.41 2.93
N SER A 52 36.95 24.23 3.10
CA SER A 52 38.01 23.72 2.24
C SER A 52 37.41 22.97 1.03
N VAL A 53 37.78 23.38 -0.18
CA VAL A 53 37.40 22.71 -1.40
C VAL A 53 37.82 21.23 -1.39
N SER A 54 39.02 20.93 -0.91
CA SER A 54 39.53 19.56 -0.78
C SER A 54 38.68 18.71 0.19
N ASP A 55 38.21 19.30 1.29
CA ASP A 55 37.35 18.58 2.23
C ASP A 55 35.96 18.26 1.61
N LEU A 56 35.39 19.17 0.82
CA LEU A 56 34.13 18.92 0.09
C LEU A 56 34.29 17.83 -0.97
N VAL A 57 35.42 17.79 -1.68
CA VAL A 57 35.72 16.71 -2.65
C VAL A 57 35.90 15.38 -1.93
N LEU A 58 36.65 15.33 -0.82
CA LEU A 58 36.86 14.10 -0.05
C LEU A 58 35.57 13.56 0.54
N LYS A 59 34.65 14.44 0.93
CA LYS A 59 33.34 14.08 1.44
C LYS A 59 32.34 13.71 0.31
N GLY A 60 32.74 13.80 -0.95
CA GLY A 60 31.89 13.48 -2.11
C GLY A 60 30.75 14.48 -2.35
N LEU A 61 30.85 15.72 -1.83
CA LEU A 61 29.82 16.76 -2.03
C LEU A 61 29.95 17.45 -3.37
N ILE A 62 31.18 17.64 -3.82
CA ILE A 62 31.47 18.20 -5.14
C ILE A 62 32.42 17.29 -5.91
N VAL A 63 32.29 17.32 -7.21
CA VAL A 63 33.09 16.52 -8.15
C VAL A 63 33.91 17.48 -9.00
N PRO A 64 35.26 17.36 -9.04
CA PRO A 64 36.07 18.16 -9.92
C PRO A 64 35.88 17.78 -11.39
N PHE A 65 35.67 18.77 -12.25
CA PHE A 65 35.51 18.55 -13.70
C PHE A 65 36.81 18.91 -14.47
N ARG A 66 37.34 20.10 -14.20
CA ARG A 66 38.66 20.62 -14.65
C ARG A 66 39.26 21.41 -13.53
N GLU A 67 40.50 21.85 -13.70
CA GLU A 67 41.18 22.68 -12.70
C GLU A 67 40.34 23.92 -12.36
N GLY A 68 39.96 24.06 -11.08
CA GLY A 68 39.16 25.18 -10.58
C GLY A 68 37.65 25.12 -10.88
N LEU A 69 37.16 24.10 -11.57
CA LEU A 69 35.75 23.93 -11.93
C LEU A 69 35.16 22.67 -11.28
N TYR A 70 34.03 22.83 -10.65
CA TYR A 70 33.35 21.76 -9.87
C TYR A 70 31.87 21.67 -10.21
N ARG A 71 31.29 20.48 -9.97
CA ARG A 71 29.85 20.27 -9.92
C ARG A 71 29.47 19.71 -8.55
N THR A 72 28.25 19.98 -8.10
CA THR A 72 27.68 19.23 -6.98
C THR A 72 27.39 17.80 -7.42
N THR A 73 27.45 16.87 -6.48
CA THR A 73 27.29 15.44 -6.76
C THR A 73 25.92 15.12 -7.40
N HIS A 74 24.85 15.84 -7.05
CA HIS A 74 23.53 15.66 -7.67
C HIS A 74 23.49 16.21 -9.10
N PHE A 75 24.08 17.38 -9.38
CA PHE A 75 24.14 17.89 -10.75
C PHE A 75 25.13 17.13 -11.63
N ASP A 76 26.17 16.53 -11.07
CA ASP A 76 27.01 15.58 -11.79
C ASP A 76 26.20 14.34 -12.22
N LEU A 77 25.32 13.80 -11.34
CA LEU A 77 24.41 12.73 -11.71
C LEU A 77 23.45 13.18 -12.81
N ILE A 78 22.77 14.33 -12.63
CA ILE A 78 21.83 14.85 -13.65
C ILE A 78 22.53 14.99 -15.00
N TYR A 79 23.72 15.56 -15.05
CA TYR A 79 24.52 15.68 -16.28
C TYR A 79 24.73 14.33 -16.98
N ARG A 80 25.02 13.29 -16.22
CA ARG A 80 25.20 11.93 -16.72
C ARG A 80 23.90 11.33 -17.26
N LEU A 81 22.80 11.52 -16.52
CA LEU A 81 21.49 10.98 -16.91
C LEU A 81 20.97 11.61 -18.20
N VAL A 82 21.15 12.91 -18.41
CA VAL A 82 20.73 13.60 -19.65
C VAL A 82 21.63 13.26 -20.85
N GLN A 83 22.81 12.71 -20.61
CA GLN A 83 23.77 12.32 -21.65
C GLN A 83 23.78 10.82 -21.95
N ILE A 84 22.89 10.05 -21.34
CA ILE A 84 22.81 8.59 -21.59
C ILE A 84 22.58 8.31 -23.07
N ARG A 85 23.40 7.40 -23.61
CA ARG A 85 23.36 6.98 -25.03
C ARG A 85 23.01 5.51 -25.17
N ASN A 86 22.41 5.19 -26.32
CA ASN A 86 22.20 3.82 -26.73
C ASN A 86 23.55 3.13 -27.02
N LEU A 87 23.71 1.91 -26.49
CA LEU A 87 24.95 1.11 -26.67
C LEU A 87 25.30 0.82 -28.14
N GLU A 88 24.27 0.53 -28.95
CA GLU A 88 24.49 0.09 -30.32
C GLU A 88 24.82 1.24 -31.26
N HIS A 89 24.14 2.36 -31.11
CA HIS A 89 24.19 3.45 -32.09
C HIS A 89 24.79 4.74 -31.51
N GLN A 90 25.22 4.76 -30.29
CA GLN A 90 25.81 5.92 -29.59
C GLN A 90 24.94 7.19 -29.65
N ARG A 91 23.62 7.04 -29.87
CA ARG A 91 22.68 8.17 -29.93
C ARG A 91 22.13 8.44 -28.53
N PRO A 92 21.87 9.73 -28.19
CA PRO A 92 21.21 10.05 -26.95
C PRO A 92 19.85 9.34 -26.85
N ILE A 93 19.56 8.74 -25.70
CA ILE A 93 18.25 8.15 -25.41
C ILE A 93 17.25 9.23 -24.96
N PRO A 94 17.61 10.16 -24.04
CA PRO A 94 16.76 11.30 -23.75
C PRO A 94 16.73 12.27 -24.95
N LEU A 95 15.54 12.66 -25.40
CA LEU A 95 15.36 13.71 -26.39
C LEU A 95 15.37 15.08 -25.74
N GLU A 96 14.59 15.21 -24.69
CA GLU A 96 14.36 16.47 -23.99
C GLU A 96 14.40 16.24 -22.48
N PHE A 97 14.79 17.27 -21.75
CA PHE A 97 14.76 17.27 -20.30
C PHE A 97 14.35 18.62 -19.72
N LYS A 98 13.78 18.60 -18.53
CA LYS A 98 13.47 19.78 -17.72
C LYS A 98 13.95 19.55 -16.28
N ILE A 99 14.61 20.56 -15.70
CA ILE A 99 15.01 20.52 -14.30
C ILE A 99 14.20 21.56 -13.54
N VAL A 100 13.71 21.19 -12.37
CA VAL A 100 12.97 22.07 -11.46
C VAL A 100 13.53 21.89 -10.05
N LEU A 101 13.89 22.97 -9.39
CA LEU A 101 14.29 22.98 -7.99
C LEU A 101 13.12 23.44 -7.13
N LYS A 102 12.74 22.62 -6.13
CA LYS A 102 11.77 22.99 -5.10
C LYS A 102 12.43 22.98 -3.73
N LYS A 103 12.21 24.04 -2.95
CA LYS A 103 12.69 24.14 -1.57
C LYS A 103 11.51 23.98 -0.62
N GLU A 104 11.58 23.00 0.26
CA GLU A 104 10.53 22.69 1.22
C GLU A 104 11.04 22.89 2.65
N LEU A 105 10.21 23.46 3.50
CA LEU A 105 10.49 23.51 4.93
C LEU A 105 10.37 22.11 5.53
N VAL A 106 11.28 21.77 6.41
CA VAL A 106 11.23 20.55 7.22
C VAL A 106 11.04 20.92 8.70
N PRO A 107 10.51 20.01 9.52
CA PRO A 107 10.32 20.30 10.94
C PRO A 107 11.61 20.67 11.65
N ASP A 108 11.53 21.63 12.53
CA ASP A 108 12.57 22.10 13.42
C ASP A 108 12.64 21.21 14.68
N PHE A 109 12.95 19.91 14.46
CA PHE A 109 13.05 18.93 15.55
C PHE A 109 14.03 19.38 16.63
N GLY A 110 13.70 19.10 17.89
CA GLY A 110 14.53 19.49 19.03
C GLY A 110 14.25 20.90 19.56
N ARG A 111 13.41 21.69 18.91
CA ARG A 111 13.14 23.07 19.31
C ARG A 111 12.55 23.20 20.71
N TYR A 112 11.63 22.34 21.07
CA TYR A 112 11.02 22.25 22.38
C TYR A 112 11.59 21.04 23.12
N GLU A 113 12.59 21.24 23.96
CA GLU A 113 13.27 20.16 24.66
C GLU A 113 12.28 19.35 25.53
N ILE A 114 12.34 18.04 25.43
CA ILE A 114 11.43 17.11 26.12
C ILE A 114 11.46 17.32 27.62
N ASN A 115 12.64 17.55 28.18
CA ASN A 115 12.84 17.72 29.63
C ASN A 115 12.15 18.95 30.20
N THR A 116 12.02 20.01 29.39
CA THR A 116 11.38 21.26 29.79
C THR A 116 9.90 21.21 29.52
N VAL A 117 9.51 20.73 28.35
CA VAL A 117 8.13 20.83 27.84
C VAL A 117 7.20 19.82 28.48
N LEU A 118 7.63 18.55 28.65
CA LEU A 118 6.74 17.53 29.24
C LEU A 118 6.28 17.87 30.66
N PRO A 119 7.15 18.36 31.57
CA PRO A 119 6.72 18.82 32.89
C PRO A 119 5.70 19.96 32.87
N GLU A 120 5.76 20.84 31.87
CA GLU A 120 4.84 21.97 31.73
C GLU A 120 3.46 21.55 31.22
N ILE A 121 3.43 20.59 30.27
CA ILE A 121 2.19 20.18 29.64
C ILE A 121 1.51 19.00 30.31
N ILE A 122 2.16 18.20 31.16
CA ILE A 122 1.55 17.08 31.86
C ILE A 122 0.96 17.53 33.20
N LYS A 123 -0.38 17.55 33.27
CA LYS A 123 -1.16 18.04 34.44
C LYS A 123 -1.94 16.92 35.15
N SER A 124 -1.37 15.73 35.24
CA SER A 124 -1.99 14.60 35.93
C SER A 124 -1.54 14.54 37.40
N SER A 125 -2.36 13.96 38.28
CA SER A 125 -1.95 13.60 39.65
C SER A 125 -0.80 12.57 39.68
N TYR A 126 -0.58 11.89 38.57
CA TYR A 126 0.51 10.92 38.38
C TYR A 126 1.63 11.48 37.48
N LYS A 127 1.74 12.80 37.38
CA LYS A 127 2.67 13.50 36.46
C LYS A 127 4.14 12.99 36.61
N ASP A 128 4.60 12.76 37.83
CA ASP A 128 6.01 12.42 38.07
C ASP A 128 6.39 11.07 37.42
N ILE A 129 5.55 10.05 37.58
CA ILE A 129 5.80 8.76 36.95
C ILE A 129 5.63 8.82 35.42
N ILE A 130 4.64 9.58 34.95
CA ILE A 130 4.41 9.77 33.49
C ILE A 130 5.62 10.45 32.87
N ILE A 131 6.10 11.56 33.46
CA ILE A 131 7.23 12.32 32.94
C ILE A 131 8.51 11.45 32.97
N LYS A 132 8.78 10.76 34.08
CA LYS A 132 9.93 9.89 34.22
C LYS A 132 9.96 8.80 33.14
N CYS A 133 8.85 8.09 32.97
CA CYS A 133 8.74 7.03 31.98
C CYS A 133 8.89 7.55 30.54
N LEU A 134 8.23 8.67 30.19
CA LEU A 134 8.29 9.26 28.86
C LEU A 134 9.69 9.77 28.52
N ILE A 135 10.32 10.52 29.41
CA ILE A 135 11.68 11.07 29.18
C ILE A 135 12.67 9.92 28.99
N ALA A 136 12.65 8.90 29.86
CA ALA A 136 13.52 7.74 29.72
C ALA A 136 13.35 7.04 28.36
N SER A 137 12.10 6.82 27.96
CA SER A 137 11.75 6.15 26.72
C SER A 137 12.14 6.96 25.46
N LEU A 138 11.80 8.24 25.44
CA LEU A 138 12.07 9.12 24.28
C LEU A 138 13.58 9.34 24.08
N ARG A 139 14.33 9.55 25.16
CA ARG A 139 15.80 9.67 25.09
C ARG A 139 16.47 8.40 24.57
N ARG A 140 16.02 7.23 25.04
CA ARG A 140 16.53 5.95 24.54
C ARG A 140 16.25 5.74 23.06
N ALA A 141 15.14 6.29 22.56
CA ALA A 141 14.78 6.26 21.16
C ALA A 141 15.45 7.36 20.32
N GLY A 142 16.29 8.23 20.93
CA GLY A 142 17.02 9.30 20.25
C GLY A 142 16.19 10.57 20.01
N TYR A 143 15.08 10.75 20.70
CA TYR A 143 14.26 11.96 20.59
C TYR A 143 14.68 12.98 21.68
N GLU A 144 15.09 14.17 21.27
CA GLU A 144 15.54 15.24 22.16
C GLU A 144 14.47 16.31 22.40
N GLY A 145 13.58 16.56 21.43
CA GLY A 145 12.57 17.58 21.54
C GLY A 145 11.49 17.49 20.47
N LEU A 146 10.47 18.31 20.63
CA LEU A 146 9.36 18.48 19.70
C LEU A 146 9.65 19.64 18.74
N SER A 147 9.06 19.57 17.54
CA SER A 147 9.06 20.68 16.58
C SER A 147 7.98 21.70 16.89
N SER A 148 8.07 22.86 16.23
CA SER A 148 7.02 23.91 16.30
C SER A 148 5.64 23.41 15.84
N TYR A 149 5.60 22.41 14.98
CA TYR A 149 4.35 21.80 14.55
C TYR A 149 3.81 20.79 15.56
N GLN A 150 4.68 19.95 16.13
CA GLN A 150 4.28 18.87 17.04
C GLN A 150 3.78 19.42 18.40
N PHE A 151 4.46 20.40 18.97
CA PHE A 151 4.19 20.89 20.32
C PHE A 151 2.75 21.31 20.57
N PRO A 152 2.10 22.19 19.75
CA PRO A 152 0.71 22.59 19.99
C PRO A 152 -0.27 21.44 19.87
N ILE A 153 -0.02 20.45 19.00
CA ILE A 153 -0.88 19.29 18.82
C ILE A 153 -0.76 18.34 20.01
N VAL A 154 0.46 18.06 20.49
CA VAL A 154 0.69 17.24 21.68
C VAL A 154 0.00 17.86 22.89
N ARG A 155 0.09 19.18 23.04
CA ARG A 155 -0.60 19.92 24.12
C ARG A 155 -2.11 19.79 24.03
N GLU A 156 -2.69 19.91 22.83
CA GLU A 156 -4.14 19.75 22.61
C GLU A 156 -4.60 18.32 22.94
N LEU A 157 -3.87 17.30 22.48
CA LEU A 157 -4.19 15.89 22.73
C LEU A 157 -4.10 15.50 24.21
N LEU A 158 -3.26 16.17 25.00
CA LEU A 158 -3.11 15.90 26.43
C LEU A 158 -4.21 16.59 27.25
N TYR A 159 -4.51 17.86 26.97
CA TYR A 159 -5.38 18.69 27.84
C TYR A 159 -6.30 19.66 27.09
N GLY A 160 -6.40 19.54 25.78
CA GLY A 160 -7.30 20.37 25.00
C GLY A 160 -8.78 19.97 25.15
N SER A 161 -9.63 20.76 24.57
CA SER A 161 -11.09 20.58 24.59
C SER A 161 -11.60 19.75 23.43
N TYR A 162 -10.85 19.69 22.34
CA TYR A 162 -11.25 18.99 21.12
C TYR A 162 -11.23 17.48 21.30
N LYS A 163 -12.28 16.82 20.80
CA LYS A 163 -12.39 15.35 20.76
C LYS A 163 -11.98 14.76 19.40
N ASN A 164 -11.73 15.62 18.44
CA ASN A 164 -11.26 15.23 17.11
C ASN A 164 -10.05 16.09 16.74
N VAL A 165 -8.95 15.45 16.37
CA VAL A 165 -7.67 16.13 16.05
C VAL A 165 -7.14 15.61 14.71
N ALA A 166 -6.85 16.53 13.79
CA ALA A 166 -6.23 16.23 12.52
C ALA A 166 -4.73 16.54 12.55
N ILE A 167 -3.90 15.56 12.19
CA ILE A 167 -2.46 15.69 12.05
C ILE A 167 -2.11 15.50 10.57
N VAL A 168 -2.13 16.59 9.81
CA VAL A 168 -1.88 16.56 8.37
C VAL A 168 -0.56 17.23 8.06
N ALA A 169 0.40 16.44 7.61
CA ALA A 169 1.74 16.92 7.32
C ALA A 169 2.45 15.96 6.35
N PRO A 170 3.49 16.41 5.64
CA PRO A 170 4.30 15.56 4.79
C PRO A 170 4.84 14.32 5.53
N THR A 171 5.23 13.33 4.76
CA THR A 171 5.91 12.16 5.33
C THR A 171 7.21 12.58 6.01
N ALA A 172 7.61 11.87 7.09
CA ALA A 172 8.76 12.20 7.95
C ALA A 172 8.68 13.54 8.72
N SER A 173 7.51 14.13 8.84
CA SER A 173 7.28 15.30 9.70
C SER A 173 7.13 14.95 11.19
N GLY A 174 7.28 13.68 11.57
CA GLY A 174 7.14 13.22 12.95
C GLY A 174 5.70 13.05 13.43
N LYS A 175 4.73 12.86 12.52
CA LYS A 175 3.31 12.62 12.85
C LYS A 175 3.11 11.53 13.88
N THR A 176 3.79 10.38 13.70
CA THR A 176 3.68 9.23 14.59
C THR A 176 4.06 9.60 16.03
N LEU A 177 5.17 10.29 16.24
CA LEU A 177 5.59 10.71 17.57
C LEU A 177 4.59 11.70 18.19
N THR A 178 3.98 12.56 17.37
CA THR A 178 2.99 13.56 17.81
C THR A 178 1.79 12.93 18.52
N PHE A 179 1.27 11.80 18.01
CA PHE A 179 0.17 11.12 18.70
C PHE A 179 0.65 10.07 19.70
N LEU A 180 1.82 9.45 19.52
CA LEU A 180 2.30 8.42 20.47
C LEU A 180 2.58 8.99 21.85
N ILE A 181 3.12 10.18 21.99
CA ILE A 181 3.41 10.80 23.29
C ILE A 181 2.14 10.90 24.16
N PRO A 182 1.02 11.47 23.70
CA PRO A 182 -0.25 11.50 24.46
C PRO A 182 -0.81 10.11 24.76
N LEU A 183 -0.71 9.16 23.78
CA LEU A 183 -1.18 7.80 23.98
C LEU A 183 -0.40 7.08 25.08
N LEU A 184 0.93 7.20 25.08
CA LEU A 184 1.80 6.62 26.10
C LEU A 184 1.56 7.27 27.46
N ALA A 185 1.44 8.61 27.50
CA ALA A 185 1.09 9.33 28.74
C ALA A 185 -0.22 8.80 29.35
N ARG A 186 -1.25 8.64 28.51
CA ARG A 186 -2.56 8.12 28.93
C ARG A 186 -2.50 6.66 29.37
N SER A 187 -1.72 5.84 28.67
CA SER A 187 -1.52 4.43 29.05
C SER A 187 -0.83 4.31 30.40
N ILE A 188 0.21 5.10 30.66
CA ILE A 188 0.92 5.14 31.94
C ILE A 188 -0.03 5.61 33.05
N GLU A 189 -0.81 6.66 32.79
CA GLU A 189 -1.80 7.17 33.76
C GLU A 189 -2.84 6.10 34.12
N ARG A 190 -3.35 5.34 33.13
CA ARG A 190 -4.31 4.25 33.38
C ARG A 190 -3.70 3.15 34.25
N ILE A 191 -2.47 2.76 33.96
CA ILE A 191 -1.73 1.78 34.78
C ILE A 191 -1.53 2.31 36.19
N ALA A 192 -1.16 3.58 36.34
CA ALA A 192 -0.99 4.19 37.66
C ALA A 192 -2.30 4.22 38.49
N LEU A 193 -3.44 4.36 37.80
CA LEU A 193 -4.79 4.31 38.37
C LEU A 193 -5.31 2.88 38.62
N GLY A 194 -4.57 1.82 38.25
CA GLY A 194 -5.03 0.43 38.35
C GLY A 194 -6.18 0.08 37.38
N LYS A 195 -6.35 0.80 36.28
CA LYS A 195 -7.44 0.57 35.31
C LYS A 195 -6.97 -0.37 34.20
N SER A 196 -7.70 -1.45 33.98
CA SER A 196 -7.52 -2.41 32.86
C SER A 196 -8.36 -2.03 31.65
N GLY A 197 -8.15 -2.73 30.53
CA GLY A 197 -8.88 -2.58 29.26
C GLY A 197 -8.14 -1.74 28.23
N ILE A 198 -8.66 -1.74 27.00
CA ILE A 198 -8.04 -1.03 25.88
C ILE A 198 -8.12 0.48 26.11
N ALA A 199 -6.99 1.13 26.34
CA ALA A 199 -6.88 2.58 26.44
C ALA A 199 -6.72 3.23 25.06
N CYS A 200 -5.90 2.64 24.21
CA CYS A 200 -5.52 3.20 22.91
C CYS A 200 -5.76 2.19 21.80
N LEU A 201 -6.47 2.63 20.79
CA LEU A 201 -6.74 1.86 19.57
C LEU A 201 -6.00 2.54 18.40
N LEU A 202 -5.09 1.80 17.77
CA LEU A 202 -4.32 2.29 16.63
C LEU A 202 -4.76 1.54 15.37
N ILE A 203 -5.27 2.27 14.39
CA ILE A 203 -5.89 1.73 13.17
C ILE A 203 -5.03 2.07 11.97
N TYR A 204 -4.55 1.06 11.27
CA TYR A 204 -3.74 1.19 10.08
C TYR A 204 -4.42 0.58 8.86
N PRO A 205 -4.25 1.17 7.65
CA PRO A 205 -4.89 0.64 6.44
C PRO A 205 -4.19 -0.62 5.88
N ARG A 206 -2.95 -0.87 6.26
CA ARG A 206 -2.13 -1.96 5.71
C ARG A 206 -1.35 -2.70 6.80
N LYS A 207 -1.26 -4.03 6.70
CA LYS A 207 -0.55 -4.91 7.64
C LYS A 207 0.95 -4.61 7.79
N ALA A 208 1.62 -4.19 6.72
CA ALA A 208 3.04 -3.83 6.79
C ALA A 208 3.26 -2.64 7.74
N LEU A 209 2.36 -1.64 7.69
CA LEU A 209 2.36 -0.52 8.63
C LEU A 209 2.12 -0.95 10.07
N GLU A 210 1.17 -1.87 10.28
CA GLU A 210 0.87 -2.43 11.60
C GLU A 210 2.12 -3.03 12.24
N ARG A 211 2.88 -3.82 11.49
CA ARG A 211 4.12 -4.46 11.93
C ARG A 211 5.20 -3.45 12.30
N ASP A 212 5.47 -2.48 11.42
CA ASP A 212 6.54 -1.51 11.61
C ASP A 212 6.26 -0.56 12.76
N GLN A 213 4.99 -0.19 12.94
CA GLN A 213 4.54 0.60 14.09
C GLN A 213 4.62 -0.20 15.39
N LEU A 214 4.29 -1.48 15.36
CA LEU A 214 4.47 -2.34 16.53
C LEU A 214 5.96 -2.45 16.92
N GLN A 215 6.87 -2.57 15.95
CA GLN A 215 8.32 -2.57 16.21
C GLN A 215 8.81 -1.25 16.83
N SER A 216 8.30 -0.13 16.34
CA SER A 216 8.63 1.20 16.87
C SER A 216 8.06 1.39 18.28
N LEU A 217 6.80 1.00 18.48
CA LEU A 217 6.14 1.08 19.78
C LEU A 217 6.81 0.16 20.82
N LEU A 218 7.27 -1.03 20.42
CA LEU A 218 7.98 -1.98 21.26
C LEU A 218 9.23 -1.36 21.89
N LYS A 219 10.01 -0.57 21.11
CA LYS A 219 11.21 0.12 21.61
C LYS A 219 10.87 1.12 22.72
N LEU A 220 9.75 1.82 22.59
CA LEU A 220 9.30 2.81 23.59
C LEU A 220 8.71 2.14 24.82
N VAL A 221 7.80 1.19 24.64
CA VAL A 221 7.07 0.52 25.72
C VAL A 221 7.98 -0.36 26.57
N ASP A 222 9.02 -0.98 25.99
CA ASP A 222 9.98 -1.78 26.77
C ASP A 222 10.68 -0.96 27.86
N VAL A 223 11.09 0.28 27.53
CA VAL A 223 11.70 1.19 28.51
C VAL A 223 10.67 1.67 29.53
N ILE A 224 9.48 2.06 29.10
CA ILE A 224 8.39 2.48 29.98
C ILE A 224 8.05 1.38 30.97
N ASN A 225 7.91 0.15 30.50
CA ASN A 225 7.59 -1.01 31.33
C ASN A 225 8.70 -1.33 32.35
N THR A 226 9.95 -1.08 32.00
CA THR A 226 11.08 -1.21 32.94
C THR A 226 10.94 -0.19 34.08
N GLU A 227 10.64 1.06 33.76
CA GLU A 227 10.43 2.12 34.76
C GLU A 227 9.16 1.88 35.61
N LEU A 228 8.07 1.40 35.01
CA LEU A 228 6.84 1.07 35.73
C LEU A 228 7.07 -0.04 36.77
N ARG A 229 7.78 -1.12 36.38
CA ARG A 229 8.14 -2.22 37.29
C ARG A 229 9.04 -1.74 38.42
N ALA A 230 10.02 -0.89 38.13
CA ALA A 230 10.89 -0.30 39.15
C ALA A 230 10.11 0.53 40.19
N ASN A 231 8.92 1.05 39.82
CA ASN A 231 8.02 1.79 40.73
C ASN A 231 6.84 0.91 41.25
N GLY A 232 6.94 -0.43 41.15
CA GLY A 232 5.94 -1.36 41.67
C GLY A 232 4.58 -1.28 40.96
N LYS A 233 4.56 -0.84 39.70
CA LYS A 233 3.33 -0.73 38.89
C LYS A 233 3.22 -1.89 37.89
N GLU A 234 1.99 -2.16 37.46
CA GLU A 234 1.73 -3.04 36.32
C GLU A 234 2.34 -2.47 35.04
N VAL A 235 2.32 -3.22 33.97
CA VAL A 235 2.95 -2.88 32.69
C VAL A 235 1.91 -2.53 31.63
N ILE A 236 2.30 -1.70 30.66
CA ILE A 236 1.52 -1.49 29.45
C ILE A 236 1.59 -2.76 28.61
N THR A 237 0.44 -3.31 28.25
CA THR A 237 0.32 -4.48 27.39
C THR A 237 0.00 -4.09 25.95
N LEU A 238 0.61 -4.80 24.99
CA LEU A 238 0.47 -4.59 23.56
C LEU A 238 -0.23 -5.77 22.90
N GLY A 239 -1.17 -5.49 22.02
CA GLY A 239 -1.82 -6.50 21.18
C GLY A 239 -1.88 -6.04 19.72
N ILE A 240 -1.94 -7.00 18.80
CA ILE A 240 -2.19 -6.75 17.38
C ILE A 240 -3.26 -7.74 16.90
N ASP A 241 -4.38 -7.21 16.40
CA ASP A 241 -5.51 -8.01 15.91
C ASP A 241 -5.75 -7.72 14.43
N ASP A 242 -5.27 -8.62 13.59
CA ASP A 242 -5.49 -8.61 12.14
C ASP A 242 -5.77 -10.04 11.62
N SER A 243 -5.81 -10.23 10.30
CA SER A 243 -6.03 -11.57 9.72
C SER A 243 -4.90 -12.55 10.00
N ASP A 244 -3.66 -12.05 10.21
CA ASP A 244 -2.47 -12.90 10.42
C ASP A 244 -2.23 -13.21 11.90
N THR A 245 -3.00 -12.62 12.81
CA THR A 245 -2.94 -12.97 14.24
C THR A 245 -3.49 -14.37 14.43
N PRO A 246 -2.71 -15.33 14.96
CA PRO A 246 -3.15 -16.69 15.14
C PRO A 246 -4.18 -16.81 16.28
N ARG A 247 -4.95 -17.89 16.30
CA ARG A 247 -5.67 -18.34 17.49
C ARG A 247 -4.75 -19.18 18.36
N GLU A 248 -5.08 -19.36 19.64
CA GLU A 248 -4.26 -20.17 20.55
C GLU A 248 -4.03 -21.60 20.03
N ARG A 249 -5.03 -22.19 19.39
CA ARG A 249 -4.97 -23.55 18.81
C ARG A 249 -4.10 -23.67 17.56
N ASP A 250 -3.83 -22.56 16.90
CA ASP A 250 -3.11 -22.50 15.61
C ASP A 250 -1.62 -22.14 15.81
N VAL A 251 -1.15 -22.02 17.05
CA VAL A 251 0.23 -21.62 17.40
C VAL A 251 1.10 -22.83 17.67
N GLU A 252 2.26 -22.91 17.04
CA GLU A 252 3.31 -23.89 17.31
C GLU A 252 4.46 -23.28 18.12
N ASP A 253 5.14 -24.11 18.93
CA ASP A 253 6.28 -23.65 19.72
C ASP A 253 7.46 -23.29 18.81
N GLY A 254 7.91 -22.05 18.88
CA GLY A 254 8.99 -21.53 18.04
C GLY A 254 8.54 -20.75 16.82
N ASP A 255 7.24 -20.60 16.62
CA ASP A 255 6.67 -19.77 15.54
C ASP A 255 7.23 -18.34 15.60
N SER A 256 7.57 -17.82 14.43
CA SER A 256 8.02 -16.43 14.29
C SER A 256 6.91 -15.46 14.67
N PHE A 257 7.16 -14.58 15.64
CA PHE A 257 6.21 -13.54 15.95
C PHE A 257 6.39 -12.33 15.02
N ARG A 258 5.71 -12.37 13.89
CA ARG A 258 5.61 -11.28 12.91
C ARG A 258 6.95 -10.75 12.39
N LYS A 259 8.01 -11.54 12.44
CA LYS A 259 9.38 -11.12 12.08
C LYS A 259 9.87 -9.89 12.86
N LEU A 260 9.30 -9.61 14.04
CA LEU A 260 9.77 -8.53 14.89
C LEU A 260 11.15 -8.84 15.45
N ARG A 261 11.88 -7.77 15.75
CA ARG A 261 13.24 -7.84 16.27
C ARG A 261 13.29 -7.48 17.75
N CYS A 262 14.13 -8.18 18.47
CA CYS A 262 14.42 -7.91 19.86
C CYS A 262 15.05 -6.53 20.05
N VAL A 263 14.57 -5.75 21.01
CA VAL A 263 15.12 -4.41 21.29
C VAL A 263 16.52 -4.42 21.88
N ASN A 264 16.99 -5.59 22.37
CA ASN A 264 18.32 -5.71 22.98
C ASN A 264 19.40 -6.21 22.02
N CYS A 265 19.08 -7.21 21.17
CA CYS A 265 20.10 -7.91 20.37
C CYS A 265 19.71 -8.06 18.89
N GLU A 266 18.59 -7.45 18.48
CA GLU A 266 18.02 -7.54 17.11
C GLU A 266 17.71 -8.98 16.64
N GLY A 267 17.79 -9.97 17.54
CA GLY A 267 17.38 -11.34 17.26
C GLY A 267 15.87 -11.43 17.00
N GLU A 268 15.45 -12.46 16.29
CA GLU A 268 14.03 -12.68 15.95
C GLU A 268 13.20 -12.98 17.20
N LEU A 269 11.99 -12.41 17.27
CA LEU A 269 11.00 -12.74 18.29
C LEU A 269 10.17 -13.95 17.86
N VAL A 270 10.01 -14.92 18.76
CA VAL A 270 9.26 -16.15 18.53
C VAL A 270 8.23 -16.37 19.64
N ILE A 271 7.20 -17.15 19.34
CA ILE A 271 6.21 -17.57 20.34
C ILE A 271 6.71 -18.87 21.00
N ARG A 272 6.71 -18.91 22.33
CA ARG A 272 7.00 -20.09 23.12
C ARG A 272 5.77 -20.52 23.91
N LEU A 273 5.46 -21.79 23.88
CA LEU A 273 4.37 -22.38 24.63
C LEU A 273 4.89 -22.87 26.02
N ARG A 274 4.46 -22.21 27.09
CA ARG A 274 4.81 -22.58 28.47
C ARG A 274 3.57 -22.77 29.31
N ARG A 275 3.34 -23.96 29.82
CA ARG A 275 2.20 -24.30 30.70
C ARG A 275 0.84 -23.83 30.13
N GLY A 276 0.63 -24.01 28.83
CA GLY A 276 -0.61 -23.63 28.13
C GLY A 276 -0.77 -22.13 27.88
N LYS A 277 0.29 -21.31 28.06
CA LYS A 277 0.32 -19.91 27.73
C LYS A 277 1.29 -19.64 26.60
N SER A 278 0.90 -18.76 25.67
CA SER A 278 1.77 -18.28 24.59
C SER A 278 2.57 -17.07 25.10
N LEU A 279 3.89 -17.13 24.97
CA LEU A 279 4.80 -16.09 25.43
C LEU A 279 5.73 -15.67 24.28
N VAL A 280 5.89 -14.37 24.04
CA VAL A 280 6.83 -13.86 23.04
C VAL A 280 8.23 -13.76 23.66
N VAL A 281 9.22 -14.42 23.02
CA VAL A 281 10.58 -14.51 23.51
C VAL A 281 11.57 -14.27 22.38
N CYS A 282 12.71 -13.65 22.68
CA CYS A 282 13.80 -13.53 21.71
C CYS A 282 14.52 -14.86 21.50
N ARG A 283 14.69 -15.28 20.25
CA ARG A 283 15.40 -16.53 19.89
C ARG A 283 16.87 -16.53 20.34
N ASN A 284 17.53 -15.37 20.31
CA ASN A 284 18.97 -15.24 20.58
C ASN A 284 19.28 -14.99 22.08
N CYS A 285 18.73 -13.92 22.66
CA CYS A 285 19.08 -13.54 24.05
C CYS A 285 18.06 -14.00 25.09
N LEU A 286 17.03 -14.74 24.69
CA LEU A 286 15.98 -15.31 25.54
C LEU A 286 15.20 -14.28 26.38
N LYS A 287 15.29 -12.97 26.04
CA LYS A 287 14.47 -11.93 26.68
C LYS A 287 13.00 -12.22 26.46
N GLU A 288 12.23 -12.24 27.55
CA GLU A 288 10.79 -12.45 27.55
C GLU A 288 10.02 -11.12 27.45
N TYR A 289 9.03 -11.08 26.58
CA TYR A 289 8.13 -9.96 26.34
C TYR A 289 6.72 -10.30 26.81
N ALA A 290 6.56 -10.62 28.10
CA ALA A 290 5.29 -11.02 28.69
C ALA A 290 4.15 -10.00 28.56
N TYR A 291 4.46 -8.77 28.17
CA TYR A 291 3.49 -7.72 27.92
C TYR A 291 2.99 -7.66 26.47
N ILE A 292 3.52 -8.51 25.56
CA ILE A 292 3.00 -8.69 24.22
C ILE A 292 2.01 -9.84 24.23
N ILE A 293 0.80 -9.61 23.77
CA ILE A 293 -0.27 -10.60 23.68
C ILE A 293 -0.30 -11.16 22.25
N PRO A 294 0.11 -12.42 22.02
CA PRO A 294 0.38 -12.91 20.67
C PRO A 294 -0.83 -13.50 19.94
N THR A 295 -1.94 -13.85 20.62
CA THR A 295 -3.07 -14.57 20.03
C THR A 295 -4.38 -13.81 20.12
N LYS A 296 -5.30 -14.09 19.15
CA LYS A 296 -6.64 -13.47 19.14
C LYS A 296 -7.43 -13.77 20.40
N ASP A 297 -7.41 -15.02 20.85
CA ASP A 297 -8.20 -15.47 22.00
C ASP A 297 -7.73 -14.80 23.30
N GLU A 298 -6.42 -14.61 23.44
CA GLU A 298 -5.86 -13.91 24.59
C GLU A 298 -6.13 -12.40 24.58
N ILE A 299 -6.08 -11.74 23.39
CA ILE A 299 -6.45 -10.32 23.21
C ILE A 299 -7.87 -10.07 23.73
N TRP A 300 -8.79 -10.97 23.44
CA TRP A 300 -10.19 -10.81 23.88
C TRP A 300 -10.37 -11.02 25.37
N ARG A 301 -9.58 -11.93 25.94
CA ARG A 301 -9.63 -12.28 27.35
C ARG A 301 -8.98 -11.22 28.23
N THR A 302 -7.80 -10.73 27.84
CA THR A 302 -6.96 -9.84 28.64
C THR A 302 -7.15 -8.36 28.33
N LYS A 303 -7.61 -8.00 27.12
CA LYS A 303 -7.83 -6.61 26.65
C LYS A 303 -6.56 -5.75 26.81
N PRO A 304 -5.63 -5.80 25.86
CA PRO A 304 -4.35 -5.09 25.97
C PRO A 304 -4.56 -3.57 26.16
N THR A 305 -3.65 -2.91 26.85
CA THR A 305 -3.68 -1.46 27.07
C THR A 305 -3.65 -0.71 25.75
N MET A 306 -2.84 -1.18 24.79
CA MET A 306 -2.77 -0.64 23.42
C MET A 306 -3.02 -1.75 22.40
N LEU A 307 -3.96 -1.52 21.50
CA LEU A 307 -4.33 -2.47 20.45
C LEU A 307 -4.07 -1.86 19.08
N ILE A 308 -3.26 -2.54 18.29
CA ILE A 308 -3.04 -2.24 16.87
C ILE A 308 -3.98 -3.13 16.03
N THR A 309 -4.65 -2.54 15.04
CA THR A 309 -5.63 -3.26 14.22
C THR A 309 -5.93 -2.49 12.93
N ASN A 310 -6.85 -3.01 12.12
CA ASN A 310 -7.38 -2.33 10.94
C ASN A 310 -8.91 -2.15 11.02
N MET A 311 -9.43 -1.30 10.16
CA MET A 311 -10.83 -0.89 10.19
C MET A 311 -11.81 -2.05 9.99
N TRP A 312 -11.45 -3.06 9.19
CA TRP A 312 -12.31 -4.22 8.92
C TRP A 312 -12.43 -5.16 10.11
N ILE A 313 -11.36 -5.30 10.90
CA ILE A 313 -11.42 -6.05 12.15
C ILE A 313 -12.32 -5.33 13.17
N ILE A 314 -12.19 -4.01 13.28
CA ILE A 314 -13.08 -3.22 14.15
C ILE A 314 -14.53 -3.41 13.72
N TYR A 315 -14.83 -3.30 12.43
CA TYR A 315 -16.16 -3.52 11.89
C TYR A 315 -16.73 -4.86 12.32
N ARG A 316 -16.01 -5.96 12.11
CA ARG A 316 -16.42 -7.29 12.54
C ARG A 316 -16.64 -7.39 14.05
N ARG A 317 -15.79 -6.73 14.84
CA ARG A 317 -15.88 -6.73 16.30
C ARG A 317 -17.10 -5.98 16.83
N LEU A 318 -17.43 -4.86 16.20
CA LEU A 318 -18.62 -4.08 16.55
C LEU A 318 -19.92 -4.85 16.32
N LEU A 319 -19.95 -5.73 15.32
CA LEU A 319 -21.13 -6.51 14.98
C LEU A 319 -21.27 -7.82 15.76
N SER A 320 -20.38 -8.12 16.70
CA SER A 320 -20.40 -9.36 17.49
C SER A 320 -20.65 -9.09 18.95
N SER A 321 -21.64 -9.76 19.54
CA SER A 321 -21.98 -9.68 20.98
C SER A 321 -20.82 -10.05 21.89
N ARG A 322 -19.93 -10.95 21.44
CA ARG A 322 -18.73 -11.38 22.20
C ARG A 322 -17.65 -10.29 22.30
N SER A 323 -17.58 -9.38 21.33
CA SER A 323 -16.45 -8.45 21.22
C SER A 323 -16.83 -6.97 21.19
N VAL A 324 -18.08 -6.58 20.98
CA VAL A 324 -18.49 -5.16 20.94
C VAL A 324 -18.09 -4.38 22.20
N ASN A 325 -18.14 -5.03 23.35
CA ASN A 325 -17.80 -4.43 24.65
C ASN A 325 -16.27 -4.22 24.88
N LEU A 326 -15.40 -4.67 23.95
CA LEU A 326 -13.96 -4.37 23.99
C LEU A 326 -13.67 -2.87 23.88
N PHE A 327 -14.54 -2.14 23.19
CA PHE A 327 -14.33 -0.73 22.89
C PHE A 327 -14.93 0.26 23.91
N ASN A 328 -15.58 -0.25 24.97
CA ASN A 328 -16.28 0.61 25.94
C ASN A 328 -15.36 1.50 26.78
N ASP A 329 -14.06 1.17 26.89
CA ASP A 329 -13.11 1.85 27.78
C ASP A 329 -11.99 2.57 27.01
N VAL A 330 -12.14 2.76 25.70
CA VAL A 330 -11.15 3.39 24.84
C VAL A 330 -11.08 4.90 25.12
N ASP A 331 -9.87 5.40 25.38
CA ASP A 331 -9.61 6.83 25.57
C ASP A 331 -9.14 7.51 24.27
N PHE A 332 -8.35 6.79 23.43
CA PHE A 332 -7.84 7.29 22.16
C PHE A 332 -8.11 6.32 21.02
N VAL A 333 -8.54 6.86 19.89
CA VAL A 333 -8.68 6.15 18.60
C VAL A 333 -7.85 6.90 17.57
N VAL A 334 -6.79 6.27 17.09
CA VAL A 334 -5.92 6.84 16.05
C VAL A 334 -6.20 6.15 14.73
N ILE A 335 -6.51 6.94 13.71
CA ILE A 335 -6.67 6.51 12.33
C ILE A 335 -5.48 7.07 11.54
N ASP A 336 -4.47 6.21 11.30
CA ASP A 336 -3.29 6.64 10.55
C ASP A 336 -3.49 6.44 9.04
N GLU A 337 -2.77 7.25 8.24
CA GLU A 337 -2.88 7.32 6.78
C GLU A 337 -4.35 7.50 6.30
N ALA A 338 -5.08 8.41 6.94
CA ALA A 338 -6.51 8.64 6.70
C ALA A 338 -6.85 8.97 5.23
N HIS A 339 -5.89 9.55 4.47
CA HIS A 339 -6.05 9.88 3.05
C HIS A 339 -6.27 8.65 2.14
N VAL A 340 -6.01 7.45 2.62
CA VAL A 340 -6.29 6.21 1.88
C VAL A 340 -7.80 5.92 1.80
N TYR A 341 -8.57 6.45 2.75
CA TYR A 341 -10.01 6.19 2.86
C TYR A 341 -10.83 7.18 2.02
N THR A 342 -10.73 7.08 0.70
CA THR A 342 -11.44 7.94 -0.25
C THR A 342 -12.61 7.23 -0.93
N HIS A 343 -13.44 7.95 -1.65
CA HIS A 343 -14.55 7.44 -2.45
C HIS A 343 -15.47 6.48 -1.68
N PHE A 344 -15.83 5.35 -2.28
CA PHE A 344 -16.69 4.34 -1.66
C PHE A 344 -16.12 3.76 -0.36
N LEU A 345 -14.81 3.54 -0.33
CA LEU A 345 -14.13 3.06 0.89
C LEU A 345 -14.31 4.06 2.04
N GLY A 346 -14.15 5.36 1.77
CA GLY A 346 -14.37 6.41 2.74
C GLY A 346 -15.79 6.42 3.31
N GLY A 347 -16.79 6.16 2.46
CA GLY A 347 -18.18 6.01 2.89
C GLY A 347 -18.37 4.87 3.91
N HIS A 348 -17.82 3.69 3.62
CA HIS A 348 -17.85 2.57 4.59
C HIS A 348 -17.16 2.93 5.91
N ILE A 349 -15.98 3.53 5.84
CA ILE A 349 -15.19 3.90 7.02
C ILE A 349 -15.92 4.93 7.88
N SER A 350 -16.59 5.91 7.27
CA SER A 350 -17.38 6.91 8.01
C SER A 350 -18.48 6.25 8.85
N TYR A 351 -19.20 5.29 8.30
CA TYR A 351 -20.20 4.55 9.07
C TYR A 351 -19.60 3.72 10.21
N ILE A 352 -18.48 3.06 9.95
CA ILE A 352 -17.78 2.26 10.98
C ILE A 352 -17.30 3.15 12.13
N LEU A 353 -16.75 4.33 11.83
CA LEU A 353 -16.26 5.27 12.84
C LEU A 353 -17.40 5.84 13.68
N ARG A 354 -18.57 6.14 13.09
CA ARG A 354 -19.75 6.58 13.85
C ARG A 354 -20.23 5.49 14.80
N MET A 355 -20.30 4.23 14.35
CA MET A 355 -20.64 3.09 15.23
C MET A 355 -19.60 2.90 16.34
N LEU A 356 -18.30 2.99 16.03
CA LEU A 356 -17.22 2.89 17.02
C LEU A 356 -17.31 4.01 18.06
N ARG A 357 -17.53 5.25 17.61
CA ARG A 357 -17.72 6.42 18.47
C ARG A 357 -18.88 6.19 19.45
N PHE A 358 -20.02 5.74 18.95
CA PHE A 358 -21.19 5.43 19.78
C PHE A 358 -20.86 4.38 20.85
N VAL A 359 -20.25 3.26 20.46
CA VAL A 359 -19.91 2.17 21.40
C VAL A 359 -18.90 2.64 22.45
N ALA A 360 -17.86 3.35 22.04
CA ALA A 360 -16.80 3.82 22.91
C ALA A 360 -17.30 4.90 23.90
N SER A 361 -18.34 5.66 23.54
CA SER A 361 -18.92 6.71 24.40
C SER A 361 -20.00 6.21 25.39
N ARG A 362 -20.41 4.94 25.30
CA ARG A 362 -21.53 4.40 26.12
C ARG A 362 -21.34 4.50 27.64
N ARG A 363 -20.10 4.55 28.11
CA ARG A 363 -19.77 4.70 29.54
C ARG A 363 -19.60 6.15 29.99
N GLY A 364 -20.13 7.11 29.23
CA GLY A 364 -20.09 8.53 29.56
C GLY A 364 -18.73 9.22 29.33
N ARG A 365 -17.81 8.55 28.61
CA ARG A 365 -16.53 9.12 28.18
C ARG A 365 -16.50 9.19 26.68
N THR A 366 -16.22 10.36 26.13
CA THR A 366 -15.98 10.51 24.68
C THR A 366 -14.50 10.30 24.39
N PRO A 367 -14.11 9.29 23.62
CA PRO A 367 -12.71 9.08 23.23
C PRO A 367 -12.23 10.23 22.33
N ILE A 368 -10.93 10.48 22.33
CA ILE A 368 -10.28 11.40 21.42
C ILE A 368 -9.97 10.65 20.13
N PHE A 369 -10.47 11.15 18.99
CA PHE A 369 -10.18 10.63 17.66
C PHE A 369 -9.05 11.44 17.03
N VAL A 370 -8.00 10.76 16.62
CA VAL A 370 -6.83 11.36 15.97
C VAL A 370 -6.76 10.84 14.54
N PHE A 371 -6.80 11.74 13.57
CA PHE A 371 -6.69 11.44 12.16
C PHE A 371 -5.31 11.90 11.66
N SER A 372 -4.43 10.95 11.42
CA SER A 372 -3.09 11.22 10.87
C SER A 372 -3.10 10.98 9.35
N SER A 373 -2.56 11.91 8.58
CA SER A 373 -2.58 11.87 7.13
C SER A 373 -1.33 12.50 6.52
N ALA A 374 -1.00 12.10 5.29
CA ALA A 374 -0.13 12.88 4.43
C ALA A 374 -0.81 14.22 4.08
N THR A 375 -0.09 15.12 3.44
CA THR A 375 -0.65 16.38 2.96
C THR A 375 -1.76 16.12 1.95
N ILE A 376 -2.93 16.72 2.16
CA ILE A 376 -4.14 16.60 1.34
C ILE A 376 -4.72 17.99 1.05
N PRO A 377 -5.44 18.18 -0.08
CA PRO A 377 -5.88 19.51 -0.52
C PRO A 377 -6.93 20.15 0.39
N ASN A 378 -7.79 19.35 1.02
CA ASN A 378 -8.93 19.83 1.82
C ASN A 378 -9.00 19.07 3.17
N PRO A 379 -8.00 19.24 4.06
CA PRO A 379 -7.90 18.43 5.27
C PRO A 379 -9.11 18.53 6.20
N MET A 380 -9.65 19.73 6.39
CA MET A 380 -10.78 19.96 7.28
C MET A 380 -12.05 19.27 6.77
N GLU A 381 -12.38 19.51 5.50
CA GLU A 381 -13.57 18.93 4.86
C GLU A 381 -13.51 17.40 4.82
N PHE A 382 -12.38 16.88 4.37
CA PHE A 382 -12.21 15.44 4.19
C PHE A 382 -12.25 14.69 5.52
N ILE A 383 -11.50 15.16 6.51
CA ILE A 383 -11.44 14.49 7.82
C ILE A 383 -12.77 14.64 8.59
N ALA A 384 -13.42 15.79 8.52
CA ALA A 384 -14.73 15.98 9.11
C ALA A 384 -15.77 15.03 8.50
N ALA A 385 -15.77 14.87 7.18
CA ALA A 385 -16.64 13.93 6.47
C ALA A 385 -16.38 12.46 6.85
N ILE A 386 -15.10 12.02 6.91
CA ILE A 386 -14.76 10.65 7.39
C ILE A 386 -15.20 10.46 8.84
N ALA A 387 -14.92 11.44 9.70
CA ALA A 387 -15.25 11.36 11.11
C ALA A 387 -16.76 11.46 11.39
N GLY A 388 -17.52 11.97 10.41
CA GLY A 388 -18.96 12.23 10.56
C GLY A 388 -19.26 13.30 11.59
N ILE A 389 -18.53 14.42 11.55
CA ILE A 389 -18.63 15.57 12.48
C ILE A 389 -18.66 16.88 11.69
N ASP A 390 -19.00 17.96 12.37
CA ASP A 390 -18.86 19.30 11.83
C ASP A 390 -17.39 19.76 11.87
N LYS A 391 -17.01 20.67 10.95
CA LYS A 391 -15.63 21.17 10.87
C LYS A 391 -15.15 21.87 12.14
N ASP A 392 -16.06 22.54 12.81
CA ASP A 392 -15.76 23.29 14.04
C ASP A 392 -15.44 22.37 15.24
N GLU A 393 -15.79 21.10 15.14
CA GLU A 393 -15.43 20.08 16.13
C GLU A 393 -14.04 19.47 15.90
N LEU A 394 -13.34 19.89 14.83
CA LEU A 394 -12.03 19.35 14.44
C LEU A 394 -10.91 20.34 14.74
N PHE A 395 -9.95 19.94 15.58
CA PHE A 395 -8.71 20.68 15.77
C PHE A 395 -7.75 20.38 14.61
N TYR A 396 -7.30 21.43 13.93
CA TYR A 396 -6.34 21.34 12.83
C TYR A 396 -5.40 22.53 12.83
N ILE A 397 -4.12 22.27 12.57
CA ILE A 397 -3.10 23.30 12.36
C ILE A 397 -2.43 23.05 11.01
N ASP A 398 -2.33 24.09 10.20
CA ASP A 398 -1.63 24.02 8.93
C ASP A 398 -0.13 23.88 9.15
N PHE A 399 0.45 22.83 8.60
CA PHE A 399 1.86 22.49 8.75
C PHE A 399 2.79 23.58 8.21
N GLN A 400 2.56 24.01 6.96
CA GLN A 400 3.41 24.96 6.27
C GLN A 400 3.39 26.32 6.97
N LYS A 401 2.18 26.85 7.24
CA LYS A 401 2.00 28.14 7.95
C LYS A 401 2.61 28.13 9.35
N THR A 402 2.57 26.99 10.03
CA THR A 402 3.14 26.87 11.38
C THR A 402 4.68 26.97 11.32
N LEU A 403 5.32 26.27 10.38
CA LEU A 403 6.77 26.35 10.22
C LEU A 403 7.22 27.71 9.69
N GLU A 404 6.46 28.35 8.81
CA GLU A 404 6.73 29.71 8.32
C GLU A 404 6.69 30.75 9.42
N LYS A 405 5.79 30.60 10.38
CA LYS A 405 5.65 31.51 11.55
C LYS A 405 6.63 31.19 12.67
N ALA A 406 7.26 30.02 12.67
CA ALA A 406 8.19 29.63 13.70
C ALA A 406 9.39 30.59 13.75
N PRO A 407 9.79 31.13 14.93
CA PRO A 407 10.92 32.02 15.04
C PRO A 407 12.25 31.26 14.89
N GLY A 408 13.30 31.94 14.41
CA GLY A 408 14.65 31.39 14.28
C GLY A 408 14.93 30.71 12.93
N ARG A 409 15.95 29.83 12.89
CA ARG A 409 16.37 29.13 11.69
C ARG A 409 15.29 28.16 11.23
N LYS A 410 14.98 28.20 9.95
CA LYS A 410 14.00 27.33 9.30
C LYS A 410 14.75 26.26 8.49
N PRO A 411 14.88 25.05 9.01
CA PRO A 411 15.53 23.99 8.25
C PRO A 411 14.72 23.67 6.99
N SER A 412 15.42 23.40 5.89
CA SER A 412 14.81 23.11 4.60
C SER A 412 15.46 21.88 3.95
N ARG A 413 14.77 21.29 3.00
CA ARG A 413 15.32 20.33 2.04
C ARG A 413 15.15 20.84 0.62
N ILE A 414 16.00 20.37 -0.27
CA ILE A 414 15.95 20.67 -1.69
C ILE A 414 15.51 19.42 -2.43
N LEU A 415 14.48 19.55 -3.25
CA LEU A 415 14.00 18.53 -4.17
C LEU A 415 14.32 18.98 -5.60
N LEU A 416 15.20 18.24 -6.27
CA LEU A 416 15.49 18.42 -7.69
C LEU A 416 14.59 17.46 -8.48
N TYR A 417 13.80 17.97 -9.39
CA TYR A 417 12.98 17.19 -10.31
C TYR A 417 13.64 17.22 -11.68
N LEU A 418 13.93 16.05 -12.22
CA LEU A 418 14.44 15.85 -13.57
C LEU A 418 13.37 15.13 -14.38
N TYR A 419 12.70 15.83 -15.26
CA TYR A 419 11.75 15.25 -16.22
C TYR A 419 12.50 14.88 -17.50
N LEU A 420 12.26 13.68 -18.01
CA LEU A 420 12.92 13.15 -19.19
C LEU A 420 11.88 12.61 -20.19
N LEU A 421 12.04 12.98 -21.45
CA LEU A 421 11.34 12.39 -22.59
C LEU A 421 12.33 11.54 -23.40
N PRO A 422 12.01 10.29 -23.71
CA PRO A 422 12.84 9.48 -24.60
C PRO A 422 12.76 10.00 -26.05
N HIS A 423 13.76 9.69 -26.86
CA HIS A 423 13.71 9.93 -28.29
C HIS A 423 12.54 9.15 -28.92
N PRO A 424 11.80 9.71 -29.92
CA PRO A 424 10.62 9.05 -30.51
C PRO A 424 10.88 7.66 -31.10
N SER A 425 12.13 7.33 -31.40
CA SER A 425 12.55 6.00 -31.88
C SER A 425 12.83 5.00 -30.74
N LYS A 426 12.64 5.41 -29.48
CA LYS A 426 12.88 4.61 -28.29
C LYS A 426 11.66 4.67 -27.39
N ASP A 427 11.39 3.55 -26.73
CA ASP A 427 10.34 3.45 -25.75
C ASP A 427 10.78 3.97 -24.36
N VAL A 428 9.83 4.21 -23.51
CA VAL A 428 10.03 4.69 -22.13
C VAL A 428 10.77 3.63 -21.31
N GLU A 429 10.53 2.37 -21.59
CA GLU A 429 11.15 1.20 -20.98
C GLU A 429 12.66 1.21 -21.16
N THR A 430 13.14 1.40 -22.40
CA THR A 430 14.58 1.46 -22.72
C THR A 430 15.29 2.58 -21.93
N LEU A 431 14.68 3.75 -21.84
CA LEU A 431 15.25 4.85 -21.05
C LEU A 431 15.28 4.50 -19.57
N THR A 432 14.18 3.97 -19.03
CA THR A 432 14.09 3.59 -17.62
C THR A 432 15.12 2.52 -17.24
N GLU A 433 15.32 1.51 -18.08
CA GLU A 433 16.31 0.45 -17.90
C GLU A 433 17.74 1.00 -17.80
N ALA A 434 18.09 1.91 -18.70
CA ALA A 434 19.40 2.59 -18.67
C ALA A 434 19.58 3.45 -17.40
N LEU A 435 18.52 4.15 -16.99
CA LEU A 435 18.53 4.97 -15.78
C LEU A 435 18.65 4.12 -14.51
N ILE A 436 17.98 2.97 -14.44
CA ILE A 436 18.11 2.03 -13.31
C ILE A 436 19.58 1.65 -13.11
N LEU A 437 20.25 1.29 -14.18
CA LEU A 437 21.67 0.95 -14.13
C LEU A 437 22.55 2.11 -13.67
N ALA A 438 22.39 3.28 -14.31
CA ALA A 438 23.19 4.46 -14.01
C ALA A 438 23.03 4.93 -12.57
N ILE A 439 21.78 5.00 -12.08
CA ILE A 439 21.47 5.43 -10.73
C ILE A 439 21.94 4.40 -9.70
N THR A 440 21.80 3.08 -9.99
CA THR A 440 22.29 2.03 -9.10
C THR A 440 23.81 2.13 -8.91
N LEU A 441 24.55 2.31 -10.01
CA LEU A 441 26.01 2.50 -9.97
C LEU A 441 26.36 3.75 -9.15
N TRP A 442 25.68 4.88 -9.38
CA TRP A 442 25.93 6.11 -8.65
C TRP A 442 25.62 5.93 -7.14
N CYS A 443 24.50 5.30 -6.79
CA CYS A 443 24.13 5.00 -5.41
C CYS A 443 25.17 4.10 -4.73
N HIS A 444 25.66 3.09 -5.46
CA HIS A 444 26.70 2.20 -4.95
C HIS A 444 28.00 2.97 -4.64
N LYS A 445 28.43 3.83 -5.57
CA LYS A 445 29.67 4.60 -5.47
C LYS A 445 29.63 5.63 -4.34
N ASN A 446 28.49 6.29 -4.15
CA ASN A 446 28.33 7.36 -3.16
C ASN A 446 27.76 6.88 -1.81
N ALA A 447 27.64 5.56 -1.61
CA ALA A 447 27.03 4.96 -0.43
C ALA A 447 25.59 5.43 -0.15
N MET A 448 24.87 5.91 -1.19
CA MET A 448 23.51 6.37 -1.16
C MET A 448 22.52 5.27 -1.59
N LYS A 449 21.23 5.55 -1.53
CA LYS A 449 20.17 4.63 -1.88
C LYS A 449 19.19 5.28 -2.87
N GLY A 450 18.58 4.45 -3.71
CA GLY A 450 17.56 4.87 -4.67
C GLY A 450 16.34 3.94 -4.64
N ILE A 451 15.20 4.47 -5.06
CA ILE A 451 13.99 3.68 -5.28
C ILE A 451 13.46 3.99 -6.68
N THR A 452 13.14 2.94 -7.43
CA THR A 452 12.45 3.04 -8.73
C THR A 452 11.01 2.60 -8.56
N PHE A 453 10.08 3.47 -8.89
CA PHE A 453 8.65 3.14 -8.90
C PHE A 453 8.19 2.77 -10.31
N ILE A 454 7.60 1.58 -10.41
CA ILE A 454 7.02 1.01 -11.63
C ILE A 454 5.68 0.40 -11.22
N ASP A 455 4.56 0.90 -11.73
CA ASP A 455 3.23 0.55 -11.22
C ASP A 455 2.70 -0.83 -11.69
N SER A 456 3.52 -1.60 -12.41
CA SER A 456 3.22 -2.94 -12.92
C SER A 456 4.27 -3.96 -12.49
N ILE A 457 3.83 -5.07 -11.88
CA ILE A 457 4.72 -6.18 -11.49
C ILE A 457 5.32 -6.85 -12.74
N SER A 458 4.52 -7.00 -13.79
CA SER A 458 5.01 -7.58 -15.05
C SER A 458 6.07 -6.71 -15.70
N GLU A 459 5.90 -5.37 -15.71
CA GLU A 459 6.92 -4.44 -16.22
C GLU A 459 8.21 -4.53 -15.40
N ILE A 460 8.15 -4.61 -14.07
CA ILE A 460 9.33 -4.78 -13.21
C ILE A 460 10.11 -6.04 -13.63
N ASN A 461 9.42 -7.17 -13.75
CA ASN A 461 10.06 -8.44 -14.13
C ASN A 461 10.64 -8.40 -15.55
N THR A 462 9.89 -7.86 -16.51
CA THR A 462 10.33 -7.73 -17.90
C THR A 462 11.56 -6.83 -18.03
N MET A 463 11.56 -5.67 -17.39
CA MET A 463 12.72 -4.76 -17.40
C MET A 463 13.95 -5.39 -16.75
N MET A 464 13.78 -6.08 -15.62
CA MET A 464 14.89 -6.74 -14.94
C MET A 464 15.46 -7.87 -15.80
N ASP A 465 14.61 -8.66 -16.44
CA ASP A 465 15.06 -9.71 -17.34
C ASP A 465 15.80 -9.12 -18.56
N TYR A 466 15.26 -8.07 -19.17
CA TYR A 466 15.90 -7.37 -20.29
C TYR A 466 17.25 -6.75 -19.90
N ILE A 467 17.33 -6.09 -18.75
CA ILE A 467 18.61 -5.58 -18.23
C ILE A 467 19.62 -6.71 -18.08
N HIS A 468 19.23 -7.84 -17.50
CA HIS A 468 20.12 -8.96 -17.28
C HIS A 468 20.56 -9.64 -18.59
N THR A 469 19.61 -9.94 -19.47
CA THR A 469 19.87 -10.78 -20.64
C THR A 469 20.39 -9.99 -21.83
N THR A 470 19.89 -8.77 -22.02
CA THR A 470 20.17 -7.98 -23.22
C THR A 470 21.20 -6.89 -22.97
N ILE A 471 21.01 -6.06 -21.94
CA ILE A 471 21.93 -4.94 -21.69
C ILE A 471 23.25 -5.46 -21.10
N LEU A 472 23.20 -6.31 -20.08
CA LEU A 472 24.39 -6.80 -19.39
C LEU A 472 24.92 -8.11 -20.00
N GLY A 473 24.16 -8.76 -20.87
CA GLY A 473 24.56 -10.03 -21.48
C GLY A 473 24.77 -11.16 -20.46
N ILE A 474 24.19 -11.03 -19.25
CA ILE A 474 24.33 -12.02 -18.19
C ILE A 474 23.36 -13.16 -18.49
N ARG A 475 23.81 -14.21 -19.18
CA ARG A 475 23.12 -15.49 -19.28
C ARG A 475 23.82 -16.49 -18.37
N GLU A 476 23.08 -17.45 -17.85
CA GLU A 476 23.65 -18.53 -17.03
C GLU A 476 24.90 -19.10 -17.64
N GLY A 477 26.06 -18.97 -16.98
CA GLY A 477 27.34 -19.51 -17.35
C GLY A 477 28.10 -18.76 -18.45
N ARG A 478 27.69 -17.57 -18.90
CA ARG A 478 28.47 -16.75 -19.85
C ARG A 478 28.99 -15.49 -19.18
N GLU A 479 30.24 -15.14 -19.48
CA GLU A 479 30.83 -13.84 -19.14
C GLU A 479 30.02 -12.70 -19.78
N VAL A 480 30.03 -11.54 -19.13
CA VAL A 480 29.46 -10.30 -19.69
C VAL A 480 30.02 -10.10 -21.10
N THR A 481 29.15 -10.01 -22.08
CA THR A 481 29.55 -9.92 -23.48
C THR A 481 30.42 -8.71 -23.71
N ASP A 482 31.51 -8.89 -24.41
CA ASP A 482 32.55 -7.87 -24.70
C ASP A 482 32.03 -6.59 -25.35
N HIS A 483 30.79 -6.58 -25.91
CA HIS A 483 30.24 -5.41 -26.57
C HIS A 483 29.95 -4.24 -25.60
N LEU A 484 29.70 -4.49 -24.27
CA LEU A 484 29.60 -3.45 -23.27
C LEU A 484 30.95 -2.78 -22.99
N PHE A 485 32.05 -3.46 -23.30
CA PHE A 485 33.40 -3.07 -23.00
C PHE A 485 34.29 -3.00 -24.24
N ARG A 486 33.73 -3.12 -25.46
CA ARG A 486 34.46 -2.94 -26.71
C ARG A 486 34.92 -1.48 -26.86
N THR A 487 36.03 -1.19 -26.24
CA THR A 487 36.60 0.15 -26.18
C THR A 487 37.71 0.36 -27.21
N GLU A 488 38.19 -0.69 -27.82
CA GLU A 488 39.41 -0.59 -28.65
C GLU A 488 39.22 0.08 -30.02
N GLN A 489 37.98 0.22 -30.51
CA GLN A 489 37.70 0.85 -31.82
C GLN A 489 36.68 1.99 -31.81
N SER A 490 36.25 2.44 -30.66
CA SER A 490 35.27 3.54 -30.50
C SER A 490 36.01 4.85 -30.25
N PRO A 491 35.65 5.96 -30.88
CA PRO A 491 36.16 7.31 -30.49
C PRO A 491 35.84 7.66 -29.06
N TYR A 492 35.08 6.81 -28.34
CA TYR A 492 34.67 6.93 -26.96
C TYR A 492 35.40 5.97 -26.00
N ASN A 493 36.62 5.55 -26.34
CA ASN A 493 37.44 4.61 -25.55
C ASN A 493 37.62 4.95 -24.08
N ASP A 494 37.31 6.19 -23.72
CA ASP A 494 37.51 6.74 -22.37
C ASP A 494 36.18 6.88 -21.56
N TYR A 495 35.05 6.44 -22.10
CA TYR A 495 33.76 6.67 -21.52
C TYR A 495 32.97 5.36 -21.30
N CYS A 496 32.43 5.23 -20.11
CA CYS A 496 31.37 4.25 -19.89
C CYS A 496 30.12 4.72 -20.62
N TRP A 497 29.34 3.81 -21.18
CA TRP A 497 28.07 4.14 -21.88
C TRP A 497 27.06 4.87 -20.99
N ILE A 498 27.14 4.70 -19.66
CA ILE A 498 26.30 5.36 -18.68
C ILE A 498 26.62 6.86 -18.62
N THR A 499 27.81 7.27 -19.01
CA THR A 499 28.24 8.63 -18.88
C THR A 499 29.23 8.99 -19.99
N LEU A 500 29.07 10.15 -20.55
CA LEU A 500 29.99 10.75 -21.53
C LEU A 500 30.97 11.71 -20.87
N ALA A 501 30.98 11.78 -19.55
CA ALA A 501 31.91 12.64 -18.85
C ALA A 501 33.36 12.16 -19.04
N PRO A 502 34.34 13.07 -19.14
CA PRO A 502 35.73 12.71 -19.25
C PRO A 502 36.20 11.85 -18.09
N LYS A 503 37.22 11.04 -18.31
CA LYS A 503 37.82 10.08 -17.38
C LYS A 503 37.72 10.50 -15.92
N ARG A 504 36.86 9.85 -15.18
CA ARG A 504 36.78 9.95 -13.72
C ARG A 504 36.97 8.56 -13.13
N SER A 505 37.45 8.47 -11.90
CA SER A 505 37.81 7.21 -11.27
C SER A 505 36.68 6.16 -11.25
N TYR A 506 35.41 6.56 -11.20
CA TYR A 506 34.27 5.65 -11.21
C TYR A 506 33.59 5.50 -12.59
N ASP A 507 34.01 6.25 -13.59
CA ASP A 507 33.54 6.17 -14.97
C ASP A 507 34.41 5.24 -15.82
N SER A 508 35.45 4.69 -15.24
CA SER A 508 36.33 3.81 -15.98
C SER A 508 35.62 2.50 -16.32
N PRO A 509 35.82 1.94 -17.54
CA PRO A 509 35.25 0.66 -17.91
C PRO A 509 35.52 -0.45 -16.90
N SER A 510 36.70 -0.44 -16.27
CA SER A 510 37.07 -1.43 -15.25
C SER A 510 36.20 -1.36 -14.00
N VAL A 511 35.88 -0.16 -13.51
CA VAL A 511 35.00 0.02 -12.34
C VAL A 511 33.57 -0.41 -12.67
N PHE A 512 33.08 -0.07 -13.87
CA PHE A 512 31.77 -0.49 -14.32
C PHE A 512 31.71 -2.00 -14.50
N LYS A 513 32.74 -2.61 -15.08
CA LYS A 513 32.85 -4.07 -15.25
C LYS A 513 32.81 -4.79 -13.90
N ASP A 514 33.60 -4.33 -12.92
CA ASP A 514 33.61 -4.88 -11.57
C ASP A 514 32.22 -4.78 -10.90
N PHE A 515 31.55 -3.64 -11.03
CA PHE A 515 30.20 -3.45 -10.52
C PHE A 515 29.19 -4.44 -11.14
N VAL A 516 29.19 -4.56 -12.47
CA VAL A 516 28.27 -5.46 -13.18
C VAL A 516 28.50 -6.91 -12.80
N LEU A 517 29.75 -7.37 -12.80
CA LEU A 517 30.10 -8.76 -12.54
C LEU A 517 29.87 -9.16 -11.08
N ASN A 518 30.28 -8.31 -10.15
CA ASN A 518 30.44 -8.71 -8.75
C ASN A 518 29.37 -8.14 -7.81
N ARG A 519 28.71 -7.03 -8.15
CA ARG A 519 27.90 -6.27 -7.20
C ARG A 519 26.47 -5.94 -7.66
N TYR A 520 26.22 -5.89 -8.95
CA TYR A 520 24.94 -5.43 -9.47
C TYR A 520 23.75 -6.24 -8.95
N LYS A 521 23.78 -7.58 -9.09
CA LYS A 521 22.68 -8.46 -8.63
C LYS A 521 22.39 -8.31 -7.13
N GLN A 522 23.45 -8.08 -6.34
CA GLN A 522 23.32 -7.89 -4.90
C GLN A 522 22.78 -6.50 -4.55
N SER A 523 23.06 -5.50 -5.41
CA SER A 523 22.70 -4.10 -5.17
C SER A 523 21.25 -3.75 -5.46
N ILE A 524 20.52 -4.57 -6.23
CA ILE A 524 19.10 -4.34 -6.57
C ILE A 524 18.19 -5.32 -5.84
N GLY A 525 17.04 -4.82 -5.39
CA GLY A 525 15.94 -5.61 -4.83
C GLY A 525 14.63 -5.26 -5.52
N MET A 526 13.74 -6.25 -5.66
CA MET A 526 12.37 -6.05 -6.15
C MET A 526 11.39 -6.14 -4.99
N HIS A 527 10.52 -5.15 -4.82
CA HIS A 527 9.58 -5.06 -3.71
C HIS A 527 8.16 -4.79 -4.21
N TYR A 528 7.27 -5.77 -4.15
CA TYR A 528 5.88 -5.65 -4.60
C TYR A 528 4.93 -6.55 -3.79
N GLY A 529 3.62 -6.30 -3.92
CA GLY A 529 2.59 -6.94 -3.09
C GLY A 529 2.47 -8.46 -3.22
N GLY A 530 2.87 -9.04 -4.36
CA GLY A 530 2.85 -10.49 -4.60
C GLY A 530 3.96 -11.29 -3.89
N LEU A 531 4.98 -10.62 -3.33
CA LEU A 531 6.02 -11.29 -2.56
C LEU A 531 5.50 -11.73 -1.18
N SER A 532 6.01 -12.85 -0.68
CA SER A 532 5.75 -13.26 0.69
C SER A 532 6.21 -12.20 1.70
N LEU A 533 5.56 -12.12 2.86
CA LEU A 533 5.96 -11.20 3.94
C LEU A 533 7.43 -11.37 4.34
N GLU A 534 7.91 -12.61 4.33
CA GLU A 534 9.29 -12.95 4.65
C GLU A 534 10.27 -12.33 3.67
N ARG A 535 10.01 -12.51 2.38
CA ARG A 535 10.89 -12.01 1.34
C ARG A 535 10.89 -10.47 1.31
N ARG A 536 9.76 -9.84 1.55
CA ARG A 536 9.69 -8.37 1.67
C ARG A 536 10.53 -7.86 2.84
N ALA A 537 10.37 -8.45 4.02
CA ALA A 537 11.12 -8.06 5.20
C ALA A 537 12.64 -8.25 5.05
N GLU A 538 13.06 -9.31 4.35
CA GLU A 538 14.47 -9.56 4.02
C GLU A 538 15.02 -8.44 3.11
N ILE A 539 14.33 -8.14 2.02
CA ILE A 539 14.71 -7.10 1.06
C ILE A 539 14.78 -5.72 1.73
N GLU A 540 13.81 -5.39 2.58
CA GLU A 540 13.79 -4.15 3.37
C GLU A 540 14.99 -4.08 4.33
N SER A 541 15.28 -5.18 5.05
CA SER A 541 16.43 -5.25 5.94
C SER A 541 17.76 -5.07 5.20
N ASP A 542 17.92 -5.72 4.04
CA ASP A 542 19.12 -5.59 3.21
C ASP A 542 19.29 -4.18 2.67
N PHE A 543 18.19 -3.51 2.32
CA PHE A 543 18.22 -2.12 1.88
C PHE A 543 18.56 -1.17 3.02
N ILE A 544 17.98 -1.35 4.20
CA ILE A 544 18.31 -0.54 5.39
C ILE A 544 19.79 -0.69 5.74
N LYS A 545 20.33 -1.91 5.71
CA LYS A 545 21.75 -2.19 5.96
C LYS A 545 22.69 -1.74 4.83
N GLY A 546 22.14 -1.29 3.69
CA GLY A 546 22.91 -0.84 2.54
C GLY A 546 23.55 -1.97 1.72
N GLN A 547 23.13 -3.22 1.91
CA GLN A 547 23.51 -4.33 1.06
C GLN A 547 22.86 -4.18 -0.32
N LYS A 548 21.60 -3.73 -0.33
CA LYS A 548 20.90 -3.26 -1.52
C LYS A 548 20.95 -1.73 -1.61
N ARG A 549 21.22 -1.20 -2.79
CA ARG A 549 21.32 0.23 -3.06
C ARG A 549 20.16 0.77 -3.89
N MET A 550 19.44 -0.11 -4.58
CA MET A 550 18.28 0.22 -5.40
C MET A 550 17.14 -0.74 -5.11
N LEU A 551 15.94 -0.22 -4.92
CA LEU A 551 14.71 -1.01 -4.89
C LEU A 551 13.82 -0.66 -6.08
N LEU A 552 13.36 -1.68 -6.81
CA LEU A 552 12.29 -1.56 -7.79
C LEU A 552 10.98 -1.92 -7.09
N SER A 553 10.01 -1.01 -7.10
CA SER A 553 8.79 -1.20 -6.32
C SER A 553 7.55 -0.72 -7.08
N THR A 554 6.44 -1.39 -6.84
CA THR A 554 5.13 -0.82 -7.12
C THR A 554 4.77 0.22 -6.04
N SER A 555 3.53 0.69 -5.99
CA SER A 555 3.06 1.59 -4.93
C SER A 555 3.23 1.05 -3.49
N THR A 556 3.76 -0.17 -3.31
CA THR A 556 3.94 -0.76 -1.97
C THR A 556 4.89 0.01 -1.07
N LEU A 557 5.90 0.68 -1.64
CA LEU A 557 6.82 1.56 -0.90
C LEU A 557 6.38 3.03 -0.87
N GLU A 558 5.24 3.36 -1.45
CA GLU A 558 4.67 4.71 -1.40
C GLU A 558 4.18 5.10 0.00
N LEU A 559 3.76 4.12 0.80
CA LEU A 559 3.23 4.34 2.16
C LEU A 559 4.07 3.59 3.22
N GLY A 560 4.34 4.27 4.30
CA GLY A 560 4.55 3.70 5.64
C GLY A 560 5.92 3.16 6.03
N ILE A 561 6.82 2.82 5.12
CA ILE A 561 8.13 2.29 5.50
C ILE A 561 9.13 3.45 5.67
N ASP A 562 9.79 3.52 6.81
CA ASP A 562 10.87 4.48 7.04
C ASP A 562 12.16 3.97 6.39
N LEU A 563 12.36 4.36 5.14
CA LEU A 563 13.57 4.13 4.39
C LEU A 563 14.43 5.39 4.48
N SER A 564 15.20 5.50 5.54
CA SER A 564 16.21 6.54 5.68
C SER A 564 17.28 6.44 4.58
N ASP A 565 17.94 7.56 4.26
CA ASP A 565 19.10 7.64 3.33
C ASP A 565 18.80 7.48 1.83
N VAL A 566 17.54 7.61 1.42
CA VAL A 566 17.16 7.63 0.00
C VAL A 566 17.50 9.01 -0.59
N ALA A 567 18.36 9.03 -1.60
CA ALA A 567 18.79 10.25 -2.29
C ALA A 567 18.11 10.42 -3.66
N VAL A 568 17.75 9.31 -4.32
CA VAL A 568 17.21 9.34 -5.67
C VAL A 568 15.92 8.52 -5.76
N ILE A 569 14.91 9.11 -6.36
CA ILE A 569 13.68 8.43 -6.77
C ILE A 569 13.62 8.43 -8.30
N LEU A 570 13.45 7.26 -8.90
CA LEU A 570 13.16 7.12 -10.33
C LEU A 570 11.69 6.72 -10.47
N GLN A 571 10.93 7.49 -11.23
CA GLN A 571 9.54 7.24 -11.55
C GLN A 571 9.42 6.84 -13.03
N HIS A 572 8.98 5.61 -13.26
CA HIS A 572 8.62 5.13 -14.59
C HIS A 572 7.19 5.52 -14.93
N LYS A 573 6.99 6.36 -15.93
CA LYS A 573 5.70 6.95 -16.33
C LYS A 573 5.09 7.81 -15.20
N LEU A 574 4.04 8.54 -15.50
CA LEU A 574 3.29 9.24 -14.45
C LEU A 574 2.45 8.21 -13.67
N PRO A 575 2.38 8.32 -12.34
CA PRO A 575 1.45 7.52 -11.57
C PRO A 575 0.00 7.88 -11.92
N LEU A 576 -0.94 6.99 -11.57
CA LEU A 576 -2.38 7.18 -11.84
C LEU A 576 -2.92 8.48 -11.23
N THR A 577 -2.33 8.92 -10.12
CA THR A 577 -2.68 10.19 -9.48
C THR A 577 -1.44 11.08 -9.44
N PRO A 578 -1.55 12.35 -9.87
CA PRO A 578 -0.42 13.28 -9.88
C PRO A 578 0.25 13.48 -8.51
N GLU A 579 -0.53 13.40 -7.42
CA GLU A 579 -0.01 13.45 -6.04
C GLU A 579 1.02 12.35 -5.78
N GLY A 580 0.90 11.21 -6.47
CA GLY A 580 1.84 10.11 -6.37
C GLY A 580 3.28 10.54 -6.67
N VAL A 581 3.50 11.48 -7.62
CA VAL A 581 4.84 12.03 -7.91
C VAL A 581 5.42 12.68 -6.67
N VAL A 582 4.65 13.59 -6.04
CA VAL A 582 5.10 14.34 -4.85
C VAL A 582 5.31 13.41 -3.67
N GLN A 583 4.41 12.45 -3.45
CA GLN A 583 4.52 11.48 -2.36
C GLN A 583 5.72 10.56 -2.53
N ARG A 584 6.02 10.10 -3.75
CA ARG A 584 7.15 9.24 -4.08
C ARG A 584 8.46 9.98 -3.98
N VAL A 585 8.59 11.14 -4.63
CA VAL A 585 9.80 11.97 -4.53
C VAL A 585 10.02 12.47 -3.11
N GLY A 586 8.94 12.77 -2.39
CA GLY A 586 8.96 13.10 -0.97
C GLY A 586 9.53 12.00 -0.05
N ARG A 587 9.77 10.78 -0.54
CA ARG A 587 10.49 9.72 0.20
C ARG A 587 11.98 10.00 0.33
N ALA A 588 12.57 10.76 -0.58
CA ALA A 588 14.00 11.06 -0.61
C ALA A 588 14.36 12.34 0.17
N GLY A 589 15.65 12.49 0.49
CA GLY A 589 16.19 13.70 1.11
C GLY A 589 15.72 13.97 2.54
N ARG A 590 15.35 12.94 3.29
CA ARG A 590 14.82 13.08 4.65
C ARG A 590 15.91 13.15 5.72
N ASN A 591 16.98 12.42 5.51
CA ASN A 591 18.05 12.28 6.48
C ASN A 591 19.16 13.32 6.20
N PRO A 592 19.79 13.91 7.22
CA PRO A 592 20.99 14.74 7.08
C PRO A 592 22.13 14.04 6.33
N THR A 593 22.26 12.72 6.39
CA THR A 593 23.26 11.94 5.64
C THR A 593 23.20 12.14 4.12
N CYS A 594 22.02 12.48 3.58
CA CYS A 594 21.81 12.86 2.19
C CYS A 594 21.87 14.39 2.00
N TYR A 595 22.35 15.12 3.00
CA TYR A 595 22.42 16.58 3.02
C TYR A 595 21.09 17.27 2.72
N ARG A 596 19.98 16.57 2.97
CA ARG A 596 18.61 17.00 2.69
C ARG A 596 18.41 17.50 1.24
N VAL A 597 19.15 16.93 0.31
CA VAL A 597 18.97 17.10 -1.14
C VAL A 597 18.52 15.77 -1.73
N ALA A 598 17.51 15.81 -2.57
CA ALA A 598 16.97 14.63 -3.25
C ALA A 598 16.78 14.90 -4.74
N LEU A 599 16.94 13.86 -5.54
CA LEU A 599 16.67 13.87 -6.96
C LEU A 599 15.46 12.97 -7.27
N GLY A 600 14.41 13.56 -7.85
CA GLY A 600 13.30 12.83 -8.48
C GLY A 600 13.51 12.82 -9.98
N VAL A 601 13.71 11.65 -10.57
CA VAL A 601 13.80 11.46 -12.03
C VAL A 601 12.47 10.90 -12.52
N ILE A 602 11.78 11.63 -13.38
CA ILE A 602 10.47 11.26 -13.90
C ILE A 602 10.61 10.99 -15.41
N VAL A 603 10.42 9.75 -15.80
CA VAL A 603 10.46 9.34 -17.21
C VAL A 603 9.05 9.39 -17.78
N LEU A 604 8.85 10.23 -18.77
CA LEU A 604 7.55 10.48 -19.38
C LEU A 604 7.45 9.77 -20.74
N PRO A 605 6.30 9.16 -21.08
CA PRO A 605 6.07 8.65 -22.42
C PRO A 605 6.00 9.80 -23.44
N THR A 606 6.38 9.56 -24.68
CA THR A 606 6.34 10.54 -25.78
C THR A 606 4.89 10.75 -26.25
N LEU A 607 4.07 11.34 -25.39
CA LEU A 607 2.67 11.66 -25.63
C LEU A 607 2.44 13.17 -25.54
N PRO A 608 1.46 13.75 -26.25
CA PRO A 608 1.16 15.18 -26.16
C PRO A 608 0.93 15.67 -24.72
N LEU A 609 0.20 14.92 -23.91
CA LEU A 609 -0.06 15.26 -22.52
C LEU A 609 1.24 15.28 -21.68
N SER A 610 2.14 14.34 -21.90
CA SER A 610 3.45 14.28 -21.23
C SER A 610 4.31 15.48 -21.59
N THR A 611 4.30 15.90 -22.84
CA THR A 611 5.02 17.09 -23.30
C THR A 611 4.43 18.35 -22.65
N LEU A 612 3.10 18.50 -22.60
CA LEU A 612 2.45 19.59 -21.90
C LEU A 612 2.81 19.59 -20.41
N TYR A 613 2.72 18.43 -19.75
CA TYR A 613 3.10 18.30 -18.34
C TYR A 613 4.56 18.70 -18.06
N MET A 614 5.47 18.39 -18.99
CA MET A 614 6.89 18.70 -18.85
C MET A 614 7.15 20.21 -19.02
N PHE A 615 6.54 20.86 -20.01
CA PHE A 615 6.90 22.23 -20.40
C PHE A 615 5.94 23.29 -19.86
N ASP A 616 4.67 22.99 -19.65
CA ASP A 616 3.72 23.91 -19.04
C ASP A 616 3.87 23.89 -17.51
N GLU A 617 4.53 24.91 -16.99
CA GLU A 617 4.80 25.07 -15.57
C GLU A 617 3.49 25.19 -14.74
N ARG A 618 2.51 25.94 -15.26
CA ARG A 618 1.23 26.13 -14.57
C ARG A 618 0.46 24.82 -14.46
N LEU A 619 0.42 24.04 -15.56
CA LEU A 619 -0.23 22.73 -15.57
C LEU A 619 0.49 21.80 -14.58
N ARG A 620 1.82 21.73 -14.63
CA ARG A 620 2.61 20.89 -13.74
C ARG A 620 2.44 21.30 -12.28
N GLU A 621 2.58 22.59 -11.96
CA GLU A 621 2.37 23.10 -10.61
C GLU A 621 0.95 22.82 -10.10
N THR A 622 -0.05 22.97 -10.97
CA THR A 622 -1.44 22.63 -10.63
C THR A 622 -1.59 21.15 -10.32
N LEU A 623 -1.01 20.27 -11.12
CA LEU A 623 -1.12 18.82 -10.91
C LEU A 623 -0.27 18.31 -9.75
N GLU A 624 0.87 18.92 -9.49
CA GLU A 624 1.77 18.55 -8.40
C GLU A 624 1.45 19.27 -7.07
N SER A 625 0.75 20.40 -7.14
CA SER A 625 0.36 21.12 -5.93
C SER A 625 -0.82 20.43 -5.26
N VAL A 626 -0.59 19.97 -4.05
CA VAL A 626 -1.63 19.33 -3.24
C VAL A 626 -2.84 20.26 -3.04
N SER A 627 -2.62 21.58 -2.96
CA SER A 627 -3.69 22.55 -2.75
C SER A 627 -4.58 22.80 -3.97
N SER A 628 -4.09 22.50 -5.19
CA SER A 628 -4.83 22.66 -6.43
C SER A 628 -5.43 21.36 -6.96
N LEU A 629 -5.14 20.23 -6.31
CA LEU A 629 -5.78 18.96 -6.63
C LEU A 629 -7.28 19.00 -6.33
N PRO A 630 -8.10 18.22 -7.05
CA PRO A 630 -9.50 18.08 -6.70
C PRO A 630 -9.62 17.64 -5.23
N PRO A 631 -10.54 18.23 -4.47
CA PRO A 631 -10.70 17.87 -3.07
C PRO A 631 -10.99 16.37 -2.94
N LEU A 632 -10.34 15.74 -1.99
CA LEU A 632 -10.66 14.36 -1.64
C LEU A 632 -12.12 14.31 -1.19
N ARG A 633 -12.87 13.40 -1.75
CA ARG A 633 -14.28 13.23 -1.43
C ARG A 633 -14.53 11.84 -0.89
N ILE A 634 -15.43 11.76 0.04
CA ILE A 634 -16.12 10.51 0.35
C ILE A 634 -17.21 10.40 -0.71
N GLY A 635 -17.19 9.33 -1.50
CA GLY A 635 -18.16 9.12 -2.56
C GLY A 635 -19.59 9.14 -2.00
N GLU A 636 -20.54 9.60 -2.80
CA GLU A 636 -21.95 9.45 -2.48
C GLU A 636 -22.21 7.97 -2.17
N VAL A 637 -22.80 7.74 -1.01
CA VAL A 637 -23.00 6.41 -0.49
C VAL A 637 -24.01 5.70 -1.37
N SER A 638 -23.55 4.74 -2.17
CA SER A 638 -24.42 3.96 -3.04
C SER A 638 -25.51 3.29 -2.20
N HIS A 639 -26.64 3.01 -2.86
CA HIS A 639 -27.75 2.32 -2.22
C HIS A 639 -27.33 1.02 -1.51
N ASN A 640 -26.44 0.25 -2.12
CA ASN A 640 -25.91 -1.01 -1.55
C ASN A 640 -25.10 -0.76 -0.26
N ILE A 641 -24.32 0.30 -0.17
CA ILE A 641 -23.60 0.67 1.05
C ILE A 641 -24.58 1.04 2.15
N ARG A 642 -25.64 1.78 1.82
CA ARG A 642 -26.70 2.14 2.78
C ARG A 642 -27.39 0.90 3.34
N LEU A 643 -27.80 -0.04 2.50
CA LEU A 643 -28.39 -1.31 2.92
C LEU A 643 -27.44 -2.12 3.81
N GLN A 644 -26.18 -2.24 3.41
CA GLN A 644 -25.16 -2.94 4.21
C GLN A 644 -25.03 -2.34 5.61
N HIS A 645 -24.96 -1.01 5.72
CA HIS A 645 -24.80 -0.36 7.01
C HIS A 645 -26.10 -0.26 7.81
N THR A 646 -27.28 -0.35 7.18
CA THR A 646 -28.54 -0.56 7.88
C THR A 646 -28.56 -1.94 8.55
N LEU A 647 -28.12 -2.99 7.85
CA LEU A 647 -27.89 -4.31 8.46
C LEU A 647 -26.84 -4.25 9.56
N SER A 648 -25.77 -3.47 9.39
CA SER A 648 -24.76 -3.29 10.44
C SER A 648 -25.32 -2.62 11.68
N LEU A 649 -26.21 -1.64 11.51
CA LEU A 649 -26.89 -0.96 12.62
C LEU A 649 -27.79 -1.94 13.39
N LEU A 650 -28.50 -2.79 12.67
CA LEU A 650 -29.32 -3.87 13.25
C LEU A 650 -28.45 -4.85 14.03
N LEU A 651 -27.37 -5.34 13.43
CA LEU A 651 -26.44 -6.27 14.08
C LEU A 651 -25.76 -5.64 15.30
N LEU A 652 -25.39 -4.37 15.24
CA LEU A 652 -24.86 -3.63 16.38
C LEU A 652 -25.89 -3.54 17.52
N LYS A 653 -27.15 -3.22 17.20
CA LYS A 653 -28.24 -3.20 18.18
C LYS A 653 -28.38 -4.58 18.85
N ARG A 654 -28.38 -5.66 18.07
CA ARG A 654 -28.45 -7.04 18.58
C ARG A 654 -27.22 -7.39 19.42
N ALA A 655 -26.02 -7.07 18.94
CA ALA A 655 -24.77 -7.31 19.67
C ALA A 655 -24.75 -6.65 21.05
N LEU A 656 -25.22 -5.41 21.15
CA LEU A 656 -25.29 -4.67 22.39
C LEU A 656 -26.33 -5.19 23.37
N LYS A 657 -27.37 -5.87 22.87
CA LYS A 657 -28.39 -6.57 23.67
C LYS A 657 -28.01 -8.03 23.98
N ASN A 658 -26.77 -8.47 23.66
CA ASN A 658 -26.29 -9.84 23.77
C ASN A 658 -27.17 -10.87 23.01
N LYS A 659 -27.87 -10.43 21.97
CA LYS A 659 -28.61 -11.32 21.07
C LYS A 659 -27.66 -11.96 20.05
N PRO A 660 -27.98 -13.13 19.50
CA PRO A 660 -27.20 -13.73 18.42
C PRO A 660 -27.11 -12.77 17.21
N THR A 661 -25.89 -12.55 16.72
CA THR A 661 -25.60 -11.69 15.56
C THR A 661 -25.27 -12.49 14.31
N HIS A 662 -25.06 -13.77 14.47
CA HIS A 662 -24.94 -14.77 13.40
C HIS A 662 -25.58 -16.05 13.91
N ILE A 663 -26.16 -16.76 13.00
CA ILE A 663 -26.64 -18.14 13.22
C ILE A 663 -25.48 -18.98 12.69
N ASP A 664 -24.83 -19.73 13.57
CA ASP A 664 -24.01 -20.86 13.12
C ASP A 664 -25.04 -21.88 12.63
N ILE A 665 -25.35 -21.83 11.35
CA ILE A 665 -26.08 -22.89 10.68
C ILE A 665 -25.06 -24.02 10.57
N ASP A 666 -25.00 -24.83 11.62
CA ASP A 666 -24.44 -26.16 11.51
C ASP A 666 -25.45 -26.92 10.61
N ILE A 667 -25.00 -27.18 9.38
CA ILE A 667 -25.86 -27.82 8.35
C ILE A 667 -26.34 -29.20 8.82
N GLU A 668 -25.61 -29.87 9.73
CA GLU A 668 -26.05 -31.09 10.44
C GLU A 668 -27.09 -30.82 11.54
N GLY A 669 -27.27 -29.53 11.94
CA GLY A 669 -28.09 -29.14 13.09
C GLY A 669 -29.31 -28.25 12.78
N ILE A 670 -29.71 -28.01 11.52
CA ILE A 670 -31.00 -27.41 11.20
C ILE A 670 -32.10 -28.44 11.60
N ARG A 671 -32.38 -28.44 12.90
CA ARG A 671 -33.33 -29.37 13.48
C ARG A 671 -34.79 -29.04 13.17
N THR A 672 -35.11 -27.78 12.78
CA THR A 672 -36.49 -27.45 12.33
C THR A 672 -36.48 -26.11 11.58
N ASP A 673 -37.26 -26.00 10.49
CA ASP A 673 -37.59 -24.75 9.78
C ASP A 673 -38.17 -23.65 10.70
N ARG A 674 -38.67 -24.02 11.88
CA ARG A 674 -39.16 -23.13 12.91
C ARG A 674 -38.07 -22.16 13.43
N ASP A 675 -36.84 -22.63 13.65
CA ASP A 675 -35.76 -21.78 14.23
C ASP A 675 -35.37 -20.68 13.26
N VAL A 676 -35.33 -20.93 11.97
CA VAL A 676 -35.03 -19.93 10.91
C VAL A 676 -36.19 -18.94 10.79
N ILE A 677 -37.44 -19.44 10.76
CA ILE A 677 -38.62 -18.59 10.69
C ILE A 677 -38.73 -17.67 11.90
N ASP A 678 -38.50 -18.19 13.09
CA ASP A 678 -38.59 -17.43 14.33
C ASP A 678 -37.45 -16.40 14.42
N CYS A 679 -36.25 -16.72 13.93
CA CYS A 679 -35.15 -15.77 13.80
C CYS A 679 -35.45 -14.65 12.80
N LEU A 680 -36.02 -14.95 11.63
CA LEU A 680 -36.40 -13.94 10.64
C LEU A 680 -37.56 -13.05 11.14
N LYS A 681 -38.51 -13.58 11.89
CA LYS A 681 -39.55 -12.78 12.56
C LYS A 681 -38.98 -11.85 13.60
N GLU A 682 -38.03 -12.35 14.38
CA GLU A 682 -37.33 -11.54 15.37
C GLU A 682 -36.49 -10.40 14.71
N ILE A 683 -35.82 -10.71 13.60
CA ILE A 683 -35.09 -9.70 12.81
C ILE A 683 -36.04 -8.64 12.27
N ARG A 684 -37.21 -9.05 11.77
CA ARG A 684 -38.24 -8.12 11.28
C ARG A 684 -38.70 -7.15 12.38
N THR A 685 -38.97 -7.69 13.57
CA THR A 685 -39.34 -6.88 14.75
C THR A 685 -38.20 -5.94 15.18
N ASP A 686 -36.98 -6.43 15.18
CA ASP A 686 -35.80 -5.61 15.50
C ASP A 686 -35.59 -4.48 14.47
N LEU A 687 -36.01 -4.63 13.19
CA LEU A 687 -36.00 -3.57 12.17
C LEU A 687 -37.00 -2.46 12.47
N GLU A 688 -38.21 -2.80 13.00
CA GLU A 688 -39.22 -1.80 13.36
C GLU A 688 -38.72 -0.83 14.46
N ASP A 689 -37.94 -1.35 15.40
CA ASP A 689 -37.33 -0.57 16.48
C ASP A 689 -36.01 0.14 16.08
N LEU A 690 -35.58 0.05 14.81
CA LEU A 690 -34.26 0.51 14.41
C LEU A 690 -34.18 2.05 14.36
N PHE A 691 -35.29 2.73 14.13
CA PHE A 691 -35.38 4.20 14.14
C PHE A 691 -34.94 4.81 15.46
N ASP A 692 -35.48 4.33 16.57
CA ASP A 692 -35.13 4.88 17.90
C ASP A 692 -33.68 4.57 18.28
N PHE A 693 -33.18 3.41 17.86
CA PHE A 693 -31.76 3.10 18.03
C PHE A 693 -30.88 4.00 17.16
N ASN A 694 -31.28 4.28 15.90
CA ASN A 694 -30.54 5.20 15.04
C ASN A 694 -30.43 6.62 15.61
N LYS A 695 -31.47 7.13 16.28
CA LYS A 695 -31.42 8.44 16.96
C LYS A 695 -30.25 8.52 17.96
N SER A 696 -29.94 7.42 18.64
CA SER A 696 -28.83 7.36 19.58
C SER A 696 -27.46 7.20 18.92
N VAL A 697 -27.38 6.53 17.77
CA VAL A 697 -26.12 6.29 17.01
C VAL A 697 -25.84 7.41 16.00
N ASN A 698 -26.89 8.05 15.50
CA ASN A 698 -26.87 9.09 14.45
C ASN A 698 -26.11 8.62 13.20
N LEU A 699 -26.44 7.42 12.70
CA LEU A 699 -25.79 6.82 11.56
C LEU A 699 -26.41 7.28 10.22
N PHE A 700 -27.76 7.39 10.20
CA PHE A 700 -28.53 7.73 9.01
C PHE A 700 -29.51 8.88 9.28
N GLU A 701 -29.79 9.67 8.24
CA GLU A 701 -30.96 10.52 8.19
C GLU A 701 -32.25 9.66 8.17
N GLU A 702 -33.32 10.16 8.72
CA GLU A 702 -34.55 9.42 8.98
C GLU A 702 -35.18 8.86 7.67
N GLU A 703 -35.23 9.66 6.60
CA GLU A 703 -35.72 9.23 5.28
C GLU A 703 -34.86 8.12 4.67
N THR A 704 -33.52 8.29 4.72
CA THR A 704 -32.58 7.29 4.19
C THR A 704 -32.70 5.96 4.90
N LEU A 705 -32.91 5.98 6.21
CA LEU A 705 -33.08 4.77 7.00
C LEU A 705 -34.41 4.09 6.67
N LYS A 706 -35.50 4.88 6.50
CA LYS A 706 -36.82 4.38 6.15
C LYS A 706 -36.80 3.63 4.82
N ASP A 707 -36.20 4.19 3.77
CA ASP A 707 -36.06 3.54 2.48
C ASP A 707 -35.26 2.24 2.58
N SER A 708 -34.18 2.24 3.34
CA SER A 708 -33.33 1.06 3.53
C SER A 708 -34.05 -0.05 4.32
N ILE A 709 -34.79 0.31 5.35
CA ILE A 709 -35.63 -0.65 6.13
C ILE A 709 -36.71 -1.24 5.22
N HIS A 710 -37.40 -0.41 4.45
CA HIS A 710 -38.44 -0.86 3.53
C HIS A 710 -37.92 -1.95 2.58
N LYS A 711 -36.77 -1.69 1.96
CA LYS A 711 -36.12 -2.67 1.06
C LYS A 711 -35.66 -3.94 1.76
N LEU A 712 -35.16 -3.85 2.99
CA LEU A 712 -34.81 -5.05 3.78
C LEU A 712 -36.05 -5.87 4.13
N VAL A 713 -37.15 -5.21 4.43
CA VAL A 713 -38.45 -5.88 4.69
C VAL A 713 -38.99 -6.53 3.42
N GLU A 714 -38.88 -5.87 2.26
CA GLU A 714 -39.22 -6.44 0.95
C GLU A 714 -38.41 -7.69 0.59
N LEU A 715 -37.18 -7.83 1.10
CA LEU A 715 -36.38 -9.04 0.94
C LEU A 715 -36.76 -10.14 1.95
N ILE A 716 -37.09 -9.76 3.18
CA ILE A 716 -37.39 -10.71 4.27
C ILE A 716 -38.80 -11.28 4.14
N ASP A 717 -39.82 -10.49 3.77
CA ASP A 717 -41.20 -10.90 3.70
C ASP A 717 -41.52 -12.04 2.70
N PRO A 718 -40.89 -12.06 1.48
CA PRO A 718 -40.99 -13.21 0.58
C PRO A 718 -40.34 -14.47 1.14
N LEU A 719 -39.19 -14.34 1.80
CA LEU A 719 -38.50 -15.46 2.45
C LEU A 719 -39.35 -16.04 3.57
N LEU A 720 -39.92 -15.20 4.42
CA LEU A 720 -40.85 -15.63 5.48
C LEU A 720 -42.11 -16.32 4.91
N ARG A 721 -42.70 -15.79 3.83
CA ARG A 721 -43.86 -16.40 3.15
C ARG A 721 -43.50 -17.71 2.47
N GLY A 722 -42.31 -17.81 1.89
CA GLY A 722 -41.78 -19.03 1.27
C GLY A 722 -41.59 -20.13 2.30
N LEU A 723 -40.84 -19.82 3.36
CA LEU A 723 -40.53 -20.76 4.45
C LEU A 723 -41.77 -21.19 5.25
N SER A 724 -42.77 -20.33 5.46
CA SER A 724 -44.02 -20.70 6.14
C SER A 724 -44.94 -21.59 5.28
N LYS A 725 -44.90 -21.45 3.93
CA LYS A 725 -45.61 -22.34 3.02
C LYS A 725 -44.98 -23.73 2.93
N VAL A 726 -43.70 -23.85 3.10
CA VAL A 726 -42.96 -25.11 3.09
C VAL A 726 -43.25 -25.95 4.32
N GLY A 727 -43.56 -25.35 5.47
CA GLY A 727 -43.98 -26.07 6.69
C GLY A 727 -45.34 -26.78 6.59
N GLU A 728 -46.16 -26.45 5.59
CA GLU A 728 -47.52 -27.05 5.39
C GLU A 728 -47.58 -28.13 4.30
N GLY A 729 -46.51 -28.38 3.52
CA GLY A 729 -46.56 -29.12 2.27
C GLY A 729 -45.68 -30.36 2.07
N VAL A 730 -45.16 -31.02 3.10
CA VAL A 730 -44.24 -32.15 2.93
C VAL A 730 -44.93 -33.49 3.08
N THR A 731 -45.46 -34.00 1.99
CA THR A 731 -45.57 -35.45 1.75
C THR A 731 -45.70 -35.71 0.25
N ARG A 732 -44.60 -35.97 -0.47
CA ARG A 732 -44.59 -36.81 -1.69
C ARG A 732 -43.17 -37.26 -1.98
N GLY A 733 -42.91 -38.55 -1.75
CA GLY A 733 -41.68 -39.19 -2.16
C GLY A 733 -41.65 -39.46 -3.66
N GLY A 734 -40.52 -39.23 -4.30
CA GLY A 734 -40.26 -39.54 -5.71
C GLY A 734 -38.89 -39.06 -6.25
N ALA A 735 -38.35 -38.00 -5.72
CA ALA A 735 -37.19 -37.30 -6.32
C ALA A 735 -35.79 -37.70 -5.79
N TYR A 736 -35.69 -38.48 -4.73
CA TYR A 736 -34.41 -38.81 -4.09
C TYR A 736 -33.47 -39.61 -4.99
N ASN A 737 -33.96 -40.42 -5.92
CA ASN A 737 -33.12 -41.24 -6.80
C ASN A 737 -32.51 -40.46 -7.99
N GLN A 738 -32.94 -39.22 -8.24
CA GLN A 738 -32.40 -38.36 -9.32
C GLN A 738 -31.36 -37.37 -8.85
N ILE A 739 -31.34 -37.01 -7.55
CA ILE A 739 -30.46 -35.96 -7.01
C ILE A 739 -28.99 -36.35 -7.13
N ASP A 740 -28.61 -37.58 -6.87
CA ASP A 740 -27.22 -38.03 -6.99
C ASP A 740 -26.70 -38.00 -8.44
N SER A 741 -27.60 -38.32 -9.41
CA SER A 741 -27.27 -38.21 -10.83
C SER A 741 -27.08 -36.75 -11.25
N ILE A 742 -27.98 -35.86 -10.83
CA ILE A 742 -27.92 -34.42 -11.09
C ILE A 742 -26.63 -33.84 -10.47
N LYS A 743 -26.29 -34.23 -9.26
CA LYS A 743 -25.10 -33.80 -8.55
C LYS A 743 -23.81 -34.20 -9.28
N ALA A 744 -23.71 -35.46 -9.72
CA ALA A 744 -22.55 -35.98 -10.45
C ALA A 744 -22.32 -35.24 -11.78
N GLU A 745 -23.41 -35.03 -12.54
CA GLU A 745 -23.36 -34.36 -13.83
C GLU A 745 -23.03 -32.85 -13.66
N MET A 746 -23.62 -32.23 -12.66
CA MET A 746 -23.32 -30.81 -12.32
C MET A 746 -21.85 -30.64 -11.89
N GLU A 747 -21.29 -31.50 -11.03
CA GLU A 747 -19.87 -31.42 -10.62
C GLU A 747 -18.94 -31.61 -11.83
N SER A 748 -19.26 -32.56 -12.75
CA SER A 748 -18.53 -32.71 -14.01
C SER A 748 -18.64 -31.47 -14.89
N GLY A 749 -19.83 -30.88 -14.99
CA GLY A 749 -20.06 -29.64 -15.74
C GLY A 749 -19.31 -28.43 -15.14
N LEU A 750 -19.23 -28.36 -13.83
CA LEU A 750 -18.55 -27.28 -13.08
C LEU A 750 -17.04 -27.34 -13.29
N GLU A 751 -16.45 -28.53 -13.27
CA GLU A 751 -15.03 -28.74 -13.54
C GLU A 751 -14.67 -28.33 -14.96
N GLN A 752 -15.45 -28.74 -15.95
CA GLN A 752 -15.24 -28.36 -17.34
C GLN A 752 -15.44 -26.87 -17.62
N ALA A 753 -16.49 -26.27 -17.04
CA ALA A 753 -16.73 -24.84 -17.17
C ALA A 753 -15.58 -24.02 -16.61
N ARG A 754 -15.00 -24.46 -15.49
CA ARG A 754 -13.83 -23.82 -14.87
C ARG A 754 -12.60 -23.90 -15.77
N GLU A 755 -12.31 -25.08 -16.30
CA GLU A 755 -11.15 -25.24 -17.21
C GLU A 755 -11.28 -24.39 -18.48
N ILE A 756 -12.48 -24.30 -19.04
CA ILE A 756 -12.75 -23.45 -20.22
C ILE A 756 -12.62 -21.97 -19.84
N GLU A 757 -13.12 -21.56 -18.68
CA GLU A 757 -13.02 -20.18 -18.15
C GLU A 757 -11.55 -19.77 -17.97
N ASP A 758 -10.73 -20.62 -17.38
CA ASP A 758 -9.31 -20.36 -17.18
C ASP A 758 -8.57 -20.16 -18.51
N ILE A 759 -8.77 -21.05 -19.48
CA ILE A 759 -8.15 -20.95 -20.83
C ILE A 759 -8.65 -19.70 -21.56
N ALA A 760 -9.94 -19.42 -21.50
CA ALA A 760 -10.56 -18.28 -22.17
C ALA A 760 -10.09 -16.93 -21.60
N ASN A 761 -9.96 -16.85 -20.28
CA ASN A 761 -9.44 -15.66 -19.61
C ASN A 761 -7.97 -15.37 -19.99
N GLU A 762 -7.11 -16.38 -19.94
CA GLU A 762 -5.72 -16.23 -20.36
C GLU A 762 -5.59 -15.79 -21.83
N LEU A 763 -6.39 -16.39 -22.72
CA LEU A 763 -6.40 -16.02 -24.15
C LEU A 763 -6.93 -14.59 -24.34
N ASN A 764 -7.98 -14.22 -23.66
CA ASN A 764 -8.56 -12.87 -23.75
C ASN A 764 -7.59 -11.80 -23.27
N GLU A 765 -6.88 -12.04 -22.17
CA GLU A 765 -5.86 -11.12 -21.64
C GLU A 765 -4.72 -10.94 -22.64
N VAL A 766 -4.17 -12.04 -23.15
CA VAL A 766 -3.03 -11.99 -24.09
C VAL A 766 -3.45 -11.36 -25.43
N ILE A 767 -4.55 -11.79 -26.05
CA ILE A 767 -4.98 -11.31 -27.35
C ILE A 767 -5.48 -9.88 -27.30
N SER A 768 -6.12 -9.45 -26.21
CA SER A 768 -6.56 -8.07 -26.03
C SER A 768 -5.42 -7.07 -25.90
N SER A 769 -4.27 -7.51 -25.38
CA SER A 769 -3.07 -6.68 -25.22
C SER A 769 -2.32 -6.44 -26.52
N ILE A 770 -2.61 -7.17 -27.61
CA ILE A 770 -1.89 -7.12 -28.88
C ILE A 770 -2.64 -6.25 -29.89
N ASP A 771 -2.12 -5.08 -30.20
CA ASP A 771 -2.79 -4.07 -31.02
C ASP A 771 -3.11 -4.50 -32.45
N VAL A 772 -2.26 -5.34 -33.05
CA VAL A 772 -2.41 -5.77 -34.44
C VAL A 772 -3.51 -6.80 -34.67
N PHE A 773 -4.04 -7.41 -33.63
CA PHE A 773 -5.09 -8.40 -33.76
C PHE A 773 -6.46 -7.76 -34.03
N PRO A 774 -7.30 -8.38 -34.89
CA PRO A 774 -8.59 -7.85 -35.26
C PRO A 774 -9.52 -7.63 -34.06
N SER A 775 -10.17 -6.47 -34.03
CA SER A 775 -11.14 -6.12 -32.96
C SER A 775 -12.32 -7.08 -32.85
N GLU A 776 -12.68 -7.72 -33.98
CA GLU A 776 -13.73 -8.73 -34.02
C GLU A 776 -13.38 -9.98 -33.22
N ILE A 777 -12.12 -10.46 -33.31
CA ILE A 777 -11.67 -11.63 -32.54
C ILE A 777 -11.60 -11.29 -31.05
N LYS A 778 -11.09 -10.11 -30.70
CA LYS A 778 -11.08 -9.62 -29.32
C LYS A 778 -12.48 -9.58 -28.71
N LYS A 779 -13.46 -9.07 -29.47
CA LYS A 779 -14.86 -9.00 -29.05
C LYS A 779 -15.46 -10.40 -28.86
N ARG A 780 -15.19 -11.34 -29.76
CA ARG A 780 -15.68 -12.74 -29.64
C ARG A 780 -15.10 -13.45 -28.42
N LEU A 781 -13.83 -13.24 -28.13
CA LEU A 781 -13.22 -13.79 -26.90
C LEU A 781 -13.79 -13.18 -25.63
N SER A 782 -14.02 -11.88 -25.59
CA SER A 782 -14.68 -11.25 -24.44
C SER A 782 -16.10 -11.79 -24.22
N GLN A 783 -16.87 -11.98 -25.31
CA GLN A 783 -18.21 -12.57 -25.24
C GLN A 783 -18.18 -14.04 -24.78
N LEU A 784 -17.16 -14.80 -25.19
CA LEU A 784 -16.95 -16.16 -24.70
C LEU A 784 -16.69 -16.16 -23.19
N VAL A 785 -15.76 -15.31 -22.71
CA VAL A 785 -15.46 -15.18 -21.28
C VAL A 785 -16.74 -14.84 -20.50
N GLU A 786 -17.49 -13.84 -20.92
CA GLU A 786 -18.75 -13.45 -20.27
C GLU A 786 -19.75 -14.61 -20.20
N SER A 787 -19.88 -15.37 -21.31
CA SER A 787 -20.86 -16.48 -21.38
C SER A 787 -20.44 -17.65 -20.51
N ILE A 788 -19.15 -18.00 -20.48
CA ILE A 788 -18.67 -19.14 -19.66
C ILE A 788 -18.64 -18.79 -18.18
N THR A 789 -18.29 -17.57 -17.80
CA THR A 789 -18.38 -17.09 -16.42
C THR A 789 -19.82 -17.10 -15.92
N LEU A 790 -20.79 -16.73 -16.76
CA LEU A 790 -22.20 -16.81 -16.42
C LEU A 790 -22.65 -18.27 -16.19
N ILE A 791 -22.25 -19.19 -17.07
CA ILE A 791 -22.52 -20.62 -16.91
C ILE A 791 -21.93 -21.16 -15.62
N TYR A 792 -20.65 -20.85 -15.36
CA TYR A 792 -19.94 -21.30 -14.15
C TYR A 792 -20.61 -20.78 -12.89
N SER A 793 -20.95 -19.48 -12.84
CA SER A 793 -21.63 -18.89 -11.69
C SER A 793 -22.98 -19.53 -11.41
N LYS A 794 -23.78 -19.83 -12.47
CA LYS A 794 -25.05 -20.48 -12.32
C LYS A 794 -24.94 -21.94 -11.88
N LEU A 795 -23.91 -22.65 -12.32
CA LEU A 795 -23.62 -24.00 -11.82
C LEU A 795 -23.21 -23.99 -10.35
N LEU A 796 -22.49 -22.97 -9.89
CA LEU A 796 -22.17 -22.78 -8.46
C LEU A 796 -23.44 -22.49 -7.63
N ASP A 797 -24.37 -21.69 -8.17
CA ASP A 797 -25.67 -21.45 -7.54
C ASP A 797 -26.46 -22.76 -7.39
N LEU A 798 -26.51 -23.57 -8.46
CA LEU A 798 -27.15 -24.87 -8.45
C LEU A 798 -26.50 -25.86 -7.48
N ARG A 799 -25.17 -25.88 -7.43
CA ARG A 799 -24.41 -26.68 -6.46
C ARG A 799 -24.80 -26.36 -5.03
N SER A 800 -24.88 -25.06 -4.74
CA SER A 800 -25.27 -24.57 -3.42
C SER A 800 -26.70 -24.96 -3.09
N LEU A 801 -27.61 -24.86 -4.08
CA LEU A 801 -29.00 -25.27 -3.96
C LEU A 801 -29.15 -26.80 -3.77
N ILE A 802 -28.43 -27.61 -4.55
CA ILE A 802 -28.43 -29.08 -4.41
C ILE A 802 -27.92 -29.49 -3.02
N LYS A 803 -26.85 -28.87 -2.57
CA LYS A 803 -26.32 -29.10 -1.20
C LYS A 803 -27.39 -28.82 -0.15
N TRP A 804 -28.09 -27.69 -0.29
CA TRP A 804 -29.17 -27.31 0.60
C TRP A 804 -30.38 -28.24 0.49
N VAL A 805 -30.80 -28.66 -0.72
CA VAL A 805 -31.91 -29.56 -0.96
C VAL A 805 -31.66 -30.98 -0.42
N ILE A 806 -30.42 -31.49 -0.51
CA ILE A 806 -30.06 -32.79 0.10
C ILE A 806 -30.29 -32.74 1.62
N GLU A 807 -30.02 -31.58 2.22
CA GLU A 807 -30.19 -31.36 3.66
C GLU A 807 -31.66 -31.12 4.06
N SER A 808 -32.40 -30.34 3.25
CA SER A 808 -33.80 -29.95 3.51
C SER A 808 -34.87 -30.91 3.02
N LYS A 809 -34.54 -31.86 2.15
CA LYS A 809 -35.45 -32.80 1.46
C LYS A 809 -36.49 -32.16 0.52
N GLU A 810 -36.20 -30.94 0.04
CA GLU A 810 -37.11 -30.15 -0.81
C GLU A 810 -36.73 -30.16 -2.29
N SER A 811 -36.83 -31.31 -2.96
CA SER A 811 -36.37 -31.52 -4.34
C SER A 811 -37.06 -30.66 -5.40
N TYR A 812 -38.26 -30.13 -5.13
CA TYR A 812 -39.00 -29.29 -6.08
C TYR A 812 -38.28 -27.93 -6.38
N LEU A 813 -37.47 -27.47 -5.48
CA LEU A 813 -36.70 -26.23 -5.67
C LEU A 813 -35.63 -26.32 -6.76
N ILE A 814 -35.13 -27.52 -7.00
CA ILE A 814 -34.19 -27.74 -8.12
C ILE A 814 -34.95 -27.60 -9.44
N ASP A 815 -36.18 -28.16 -9.53
CA ASP A 815 -36.97 -28.04 -10.74
C ASP A 815 -37.42 -26.59 -11.01
N GLU A 816 -37.72 -25.83 -9.95
CA GLU A 816 -38.07 -24.41 -10.05
C GLU A 816 -36.89 -23.59 -10.53
N TRP A 817 -35.74 -23.77 -9.91
CA TRP A 817 -34.49 -23.09 -10.28
C TRP A 817 -34.10 -23.42 -11.72
N LEU A 818 -34.20 -24.69 -12.15
CA LEU A 818 -33.91 -25.11 -13.51
C LEU A 818 -34.85 -24.44 -14.52
N ARG A 819 -36.14 -24.33 -14.25
CA ARG A 819 -37.09 -23.63 -15.13
C ARG A 819 -36.75 -22.16 -15.29
N GLU A 820 -36.37 -21.49 -14.24
CA GLU A 820 -36.00 -20.05 -14.28
C GLU A 820 -34.69 -19.81 -15.01
N ASN A 821 -33.69 -20.67 -14.84
CA ASN A 821 -32.35 -20.46 -15.37
C ASN A 821 -32.08 -21.16 -16.71
N LEU A 822 -32.94 -22.09 -17.18
CA LEU A 822 -32.74 -22.85 -18.42
C LEU A 822 -32.55 -21.95 -19.65
N ASN A 823 -33.32 -20.88 -19.76
CA ASN A 823 -33.21 -19.92 -20.87
C ASN A 823 -31.92 -19.15 -20.82
N VAL A 824 -31.43 -18.79 -19.63
CA VAL A 824 -30.16 -18.12 -19.43
C VAL A 824 -28.99 -19.00 -19.86
N PHE A 825 -29.03 -20.29 -19.52
CA PHE A 825 -28.05 -21.27 -20.00
C PHE A 825 -28.09 -21.44 -21.52
N LYS A 826 -29.28 -21.60 -22.12
CA LYS A 826 -29.42 -21.71 -23.58
C LYS A 826 -28.88 -20.52 -24.32
N GLU A 827 -29.15 -19.29 -23.86
CA GLU A 827 -28.59 -18.09 -24.44
C GLU A 827 -27.04 -18.01 -24.28
N ALA A 828 -26.54 -18.36 -23.12
CA ALA A 828 -25.09 -18.35 -22.89
C ALA A 828 -24.36 -19.38 -23.75
N ILE A 829 -24.92 -20.62 -23.89
CA ILE A 829 -24.36 -21.67 -24.74
C ILE A 829 -24.41 -21.28 -26.21
N ASN A 830 -25.53 -20.70 -26.68
CA ASN A 830 -25.64 -20.24 -28.07
C ASN A 830 -24.65 -19.12 -28.46
N ARG A 831 -24.05 -18.46 -27.47
CA ARG A 831 -22.98 -17.45 -27.67
C ARG A 831 -21.58 -18.06 -27.67
N LEU A 832 -21.43 -19.32 -27.27
CA LEU A 832 -20.14 -19.99 -27.29
C LEU A 832 -19.75 -20.29 -28.77
N PRO A 833 -18.47 -20.05 -29.16
CA PRO A 833 -18.02 -20.40 -30.50
C PRO A 833 -17.97 -21.91 -30.72
N THR A 834 -18.22 -22.30 -31.95
CA THR A 834 -18.07 -23.70 -32.37
C THR A 834 -16.57 -24.04 -32.55
N SER A 835 -16.24 -25.34 -32.60
CA SER A 835 -14.87 -25.80 -32.89
C SER A 835 -14.34 -25.22 -34.23
N ASP A 836 -15.20 -25.16 -35.25
CA ASP A 836 -14.85 -24.58 -36.55
C ASP A 836 -14.54 -23.06 -36.45
N GLU A 837 -15.33 -22.33 -35.65
CA GLU A 837 -15.10 -20.89 -35.42
C GLU A 837 -13.81 -20.64 -34.64
N THR A 838 -13.44 -21.48 -33.69
CA THR A 838 -12.14 -21.37 -32.98
C THR A 838 -10.95 -21.63 -33.90
N ILE A 839 -11.08 -22.59 -34.85
CA ILE A 839 -10.07 -22.84 -35.90
C ILE A 839 -9.97 -21.64 -36.83
N GLU A 840 -11.10 -21.07 -37.27
CA GLU A 840 -11.12 -19.86 -38.09
C GLU A 840 -10.48 -18.67 -37.37
N MET A 841 -10.77 -18.47 -36.11
CA MET A 841 -10.11 -17.43 -35.29
C MET A 841 -8.59 -17.64 -35.25
N SER A 842 -8.14 -18.87 -35.11
CA SER A 842 -6.73 -19.24 -35.11
C SER A 842 -6.04 -18.87 -36.39
N LEU A 843 -6.63 -19.26 -37.54
CA LEU A 843 -6.11 -18.96 -38.87
C LEU A 843 -6.05 -17.46 -39.12
N ARG A 844 -7.07 -16.70 -38.76
CA ARG A 844 -7.10 -15.23 -38.90
C ARG A 844 -6.04 -14.53 -38.03
N LEU A 845 -5.78 -15.01 -36.82
CA LEU A 845 -4.70 -14.48 -35.98
C LEU A 845 -3.32 -14.71 -36.59
N LEU A 846 -3.06 -15.93 -37.12
CA LEU A 846 -1.84 -16.26 -37.83
C LEU A 846 -1.62 -15.39 -39.06
N GLN A 847 -2.67 -15.27 -39.86
CA GLN A 847 -2.62 -14.46 -41.10
C GLN A 847 -2.33 -12.99 -40.75
N THR A 848 -3.01 -12.43 -39.78
CA THR A 848 -2.84 -11.04 -39.34
C THR A 848 -1.43 -10.79 -38.77
N ALA A 849 -0.92 -11.72 -37.97
CA ALA A 849 0.41 -11.59 -37.38
C ALA A 849 1.51 -11.63 -38.47
N ASN A 850 1.34 -12.51 -39.50
CA ASN A 850 2.27 -12.64 -40.62
C ASN A 850 2.22 -11.43 -41.56
N GLU A 851 1.02 -10.96 -41.93
CA GLU A 851 0.82 -9.85 -42.88
C GLU A 851 1.28 -8.51 -42.32
N ARG A 852 1.07 -8.26 -41.03
CA ARG A 852 1.36 -6.95 -40.40
C ARG A 852 2.78 -6.82 -39.83
N CYS A 853 3.38 -7.91 -39.38
CA CYS A 853 4.67 -7.85 -38.66
C CYS A 853 5.69 -8.90 -39.11
N GLY A 854 5.26 -10.01 -39.72
CA GLY A 854 6.10 -11.23 -39.86
C GLY A 854 6.35 -11.94 -38.51
N PHE A 855 6.39 -13.24 -38.48
CA PHE A 855 6.51 -14.03 -37.23
C PHE A 855 7.70 -13.68 -36.32
N PRO A 856 8.92 -13.46 -36.82
CA PRO A 856 10.04 -13.11 -35.97
C PRO A 856 9.87 -11.73 -35.29
N ALA A 857 9.38 -10.75 -36.06
CA ALA A 857 9.17 -9.40 -35.58
C ALA A 857 7.97 -9.33 -34.58
N PHE A 858 6.95 -10.15 -34.81
CA PHE A 858 5.82 -10.27 -33.89
C PHE A 858 6.26 -10.75 -32.50
N ARG A 859 7.04 -11.85 -32.46
CA ARG A 859 7.59 -12.40 -31.21
C ARG A 859 8.51 -11.42 -30.49
N MET A 860 9.31 -10.66 -31.23
CA MET A 860 10.17 -9.63 -30.61
C MET A 860 9.37 -8.43 -30.09
N LYS A 861 8.33 -8.01 -30.82
CA LYS A 861 7.54 -6.83 -30.46
C LYS A 861 6.61 -7.07 -29.26
N TYR A 862 5.90 -8.19 -29.28
CA TYR A 862 4.86 -8.48 -28.27
C TYR A 862 5.32 -9.42 -27.18
N ARG A 863 6.51 -10.05 -27.31
CA ARG A 863 7.09 -11.01 -26.35
C ARG A 863 6.15 -12.22 -26.06
N VAL A 864 5.28 -12.54 -27.00
CA VAL A 864 4.29 -13.61 -26.91
C VAL A 864 4.59 -14.69 -27.94
N ASP A 865 4.49 -15.96 -27.53
CA ASP A 865 4.64 -17.09 -28.43
C ASP A 865 3.32 -17.40 -29.14
N LEU A 866 3.27 -17.13 -30.43
CA LEU A 866 2.11 -17.43 -31.27
C LEU A 866 1.70 -18.89 -31.21
N ASN A 867 2.69 -19.83 -31.12
CA ASN A 867 2.41 -21.24 -31.00
C ASN A 867 1.67 -21.59 -29.72
N GLU A 868 1.92 -20.88 -28.63
CA GLU A 868 1.23 -21.08 -27.37
C GLU A 868 -0.21 -20.58 -27.45
N ILE A 869 -0.45 -19.42 -28.06
CA ILE A 869 -1.82 -18.93 -28.35
C ILE A 869 -2.57 -19.95 -29.20
N MET A 870 -1.95 -20.48 -30.25
CA MET A 870 -2.55 -21.43 -31.15
C MET A 870 -2.88 -22.76 -30.44
N ARG A 871 -1.98 -23.26 -29.60
CA ARG A 871 -2.21 -24.45 -28.78
C ARG A 871 -3.42 -24.27 -27.87
N LYS A 872 -3.47 -23.15 -27.16
CA LYS A 872 -4.60 -22.83 -26.24
C LYS A 872 -5.94 -22.63 -26.96
N LEU A 873 -5.94 -22.00 -28.16
CA LEU A 873 -7.15 -21.93 -28.99
C LEU A 873 -7.59 -23.30 -29.50
N GLY A 874 -6.64 -24.18 -29.84
CA GLY A 874 -6.92 -25.57 -30.19
C GLY A 874 -7.54 -26.35 -29.02
N GLU A 875 -6.95 -26.24 -27.83
CA GLU A 875 -7.48 -26.84 -26.60
C GLU A 875 -8.89 -26.30 -26.27
N LEU A 876 -9.11 -25.00 -26.44
CA LEU A 876 -10.42 -24.37 -26.26
C LEU A 876 -11.43 -24.93 -27.26
N GLY A 877 -11.05 -25.06 -28.54
CA GLY A 877 -11.90 -25.63 -29.59
C GLY A 877 -12.25 -27.09 -29.34
N GLU A 878 -11.32 -27.92 -28.89
CA GLU A 878 -11.58 -29.32 -28.50
C GLU A 878 -12.54 -29.41 -27.31
N LYS A 879 -12.35 -28.60 -26.30
CA LYS A 879 -13.20 -28.59 -25.10
C LYS A 879 -14.64 -28.12 -25.42
N LEU A 880 -14.77 -27.12 -26.32
CA LEU A 880 -16.07 -26.61 -26.77
C LEU A 880 -16.73 -27.54 -27.80
N GLY A 881 -15.97 -28.19 -28.68
CA GLY A 881 -16.47 -29.10 -29.72
C GLY A 881 -16.91 -30.45 -29.23
N ASN A 882 -16.55 -30.83 -28.02
CA ASN A 882 -16.93 -32.12 -27.47
C ASN A 882 -18.39 -32.08 -27.00
N LYS A 883 -19.32 -32.48 -27.92
CA LYS A 883 -20.77 -32.59 -27.66
C LYS A 883 -21.11 -33.54 -26.48
N GLU A 884 -20.13 -34.27 -25.98
CA GLU A 884 -20.22 -35.08 -24.78
C GLU A 884 -19.79 -34.35 -23.51
N SER A 885 -19.55 -33.01 -23.59
CA SER A 885 -19.16 -32.23 -22.40
C SER A 885 -20.22 -32.38 -21.30
N GLY A 886 -19.78 -32.49 -20.05
CA GLY A 886 -20.67 -32.78 -18.93
C GLY A 886 -21.76 -31.74 -18.73
N PHE A 887 -21.50 -30.45 -19.00
CA PHE A 887 -22.52 -29.40 -18.83
C PHE A 887 -23.52 -29.35 -20.00
N ILE A 888 -23.15 -29.73 -21.23
CA ILE A 888 -24.10 -29.85 -22.35
C ILE A 888 -25.01 -31.06 -22.15
N LYS A 889 -24.46 -32.21 -21.74
CA LYS A 889 -25.27 -33.38 -21.34
C LYS A 889 -26.20 -33.06 -20.17
N PHE A 890 -25.73 -32.30 -19.20
CA PHE A 890 -26.54 -31.85 -18.08
C PHE A 890 -27.77 -31.04 -18.55
N LEU A 891 -27.56 -30.09 -19.47
CA LEU A 891 -28.63 -29.22 -19.97
C LEU A 891 -29.57 -29.91 -20.95
N ASP A 892 -29.09 -30.86 -21.79
CA ASP A 892 -29.92 -31.64 -22.71
C ASP A 892 -30.90 -32.54 -21.96
N LYS A 893 -30.54 -32.98 -20.76
CA LYS A 893 -31.39 -33.82 -19.90
C LYS A 893 -32.60 -33.06 -19.33
N PHE A 894 -32.52 -31.76 -19.20
CA PHE A 894 -33.54 -30.85 -18.68
C PHE A 894 -34.20 -29.97 -19.76
N SER A 895 -33.80 -30.16 -21.02
CA SER A 895 -34.48 -29.57 -22.15
C SER A 895 -35.74 -30.37 -22.48
N PRO A 896 -36.94 -29.77 -22.61
CA PRO A 896 -38.18 -30.51 -22.91
C PRO A 896 -38.13 -31.15 -24.27
#